data_6be2881c8dcb6213d7e76bacf321d78b
#
_entry.id   6be2881c8dcb6213d7e76bacf321d78b
#
_cell.length_a   1.000
_cell.length_b   1.000
_cell.length_c   1.000
_cell.angle_alpha   90.00
_cell.angle_beta   90.00
_cell.angle_gamma   90.00
#
_symmetry.space_group_name_H-M   'P 1'
#
loop_
_entity.id
_entity.type
_entity.pdbx_description
1 polymer ?
#
loop_
_entity_poly.entity_id
_entity_poly.type
_entity_poly.pdbx_seq_one_letter_code
_entity_poly.pdbx_strand_id
1 'polypeptide(L)'
;MIFLKWEEPVEPNGLITQYEISYQSIESFDPSVNVPGPRRTVSKLKNETYHMFSGLQPGTTAYHVVVVEEDGSRQVKRRELGHHDCFPSPASQGDSQSRAGGVPSHYYTAEFPPSSLLTATPFTVGDNHTYNGYWNTPLDPSKSYLIYLQAASNFRGETRINCIRIARKDNMLFDIAKLSLECEIAIVEQVNILSRRRKKVNINKGAMPYRQEKKQRLGSLDCSTADQGTLQQDEQRTTHTFMDVHSCSARTDQRSSVNESSSLLGGSPRRHCCRKNSPYHTGQLRPAVRVADLLQHINQMKTSECYGFKQEYESFFDGWDITKRKDKPKGRHDTLLSHERHHVKMHSLLADPNSDYVNANYIDGYQRSNHFIATQGPKQDMIYDFWRMVWQENCYSIVMLTKLVEVGRVKCCKYWPDDSEVYGDIKITLMKTETLAEYTVRTFAMERRGYPAKHEVCQFHFTSWPEHGVPYHATGLLAFLRRVKASTPPDTGPVVVHCSMGAGRTGCYIVLDVMLDMAECEGVVDIYNCVKTLCSQRINMIQTEEQYVFIHDAILEACLCGETAIPVSEFALTYKDILRVDTQSNTSQLREEFQTLNSVTPHLDVEECSVSLLPRNREKNRSMDVLPPDRALAFLVTTEVDGSDYINAALMDSFLHPAAFVVTPHPLPNTTVDFWRLVFDYGCTSIVMLNQNNQSNSAWPCLQYWPETGMQQFGPMTVELLSRSTDDDVITRLFRVNNITRLQEGNLVVRHFQFLRWSAYRDIPDSKKAFLTLLAQVHKWQLECGDGRIVVHCLNGGGRSGMFCACTMIMEMIGHHSMVDVFYAVKTLRNSKSNMVETMEQYRFCYDLALEYLDCLEVR
;
A
#
# COMPACT_ATOMS: atom_id res chain seq x y z
N MET A 1 23.36 4.75 12.40
CA MET A 1 22.47 4.97 11.23
C MET A 1 22.87 6.31 10.63
N ILE A 2 23.17 6.31 9.34
CA ILE A 2 23.52 7.55 8.61
C ILE A 2 22.31 7.94 7.79
N PHE A 3 21.88 9.17 7.91
CA PHE A 3 20.82 9.77 7.10
C PHE A 3 21.47 10.78 6.16
N LEU A 4 21.42 10.47 4.87
CA LEU A 4 21.87 11.35 3.82
C LEU A 4 20.68 12.14 3.29
N LYS A 5 20.72 13.47 3.43
CA LYS A 5 19.75 14.39 2.83
C LYS A 5 20.53 15.34 1.90
N TRP A 6 19.97 15.62 0.75
CA TRP A 6 20.47 16.63 -0.19
C TRP A 6 19.32 17.49 -0.67
N GLU A 7 19.59 18.72 -1.03
CA GLU A 7 18.61 19.63 -1.60
C GLU A 7 18.92 19.88 -3.08
N GLU A 8 17.85 19.95 -3.88
CA GLU A 8 17.98 20.34 -5.27
C GLU A 8 18.30 21.83 -5.31
N PRO A 9 19.29 22.30 -6.12
CA PRO A 9 19.62 23.73 -6.23
C PRO A 9 18.40 24.54 -6.69
N VAL A 10 18.27 25.76 -6.18
CA VAL A 10 17.13 26.66 -6.39
C VAL A 10 16.93 26.96 -7.89
N GLU A 11 17.98 26.88 -8.70
CA GLU A 11 17.94 26.95 -10.16
C GLU A 11 18.78 25.79 -10.75
N PRO A 12 18.15 24.69 -11.14
CA PRO A 12 18.88 23.57 -11.73
C PRO A 12 19.23 23.88 -13.19
N ASN A 13 20.49 24.14 -13.45
CA ASN A 13 21.01 24.26 -14.83
C ASN A 13 21.46 22.89 -15.39
N GLY A 14 20.66 21.81 -15.16
CA GLY A 14 20.93 20.49 -15.68
C GLY A 14 19.97 19.42 -15.15
N LEU A 15 19.72 18.41 -15.97
CA LEU A 15 18.82 17.31 -15.62
C LEU A 15 19.56 16.29 -14.73
N ILE A 16 19.31 16.35 -13.42
CA ILE A 16 19.59 15.21 -12.55
C ILE A 16 18.43 14.23 -12.76
N THR A 17 18.70 13.05 -13.29
CA THR A 17 17.66 12.05 -13.59
C THR A 17 17.51 11.03 -12.48
N GLN A 18 18.61 10.69 -11.76
CA GLN A 18 18.61 9.62 -10.76
C GLN A 18 19.82 9.71 -9.84
N TYR A 19 19.66 9.32 -8.57
CA TYR A 19 20.74 9.08 -7.60
C TYR A 19 20.88 7.59 -7.36
N GLU A 20 22.08 7.04 -7.43
CA GLU A 20 22.37 5.63 -7.14
C GLU A 20 23.22 5.53 -5.88
N ILE A 21 22.71 4.84 -4.85
CA ILE A 21 23.36 4.68 -3.55
C ILE A 21 23.64 3.21 -3.32
N SER A 22 24.89 2.81 -3.27
CA SER A 22 25.29 1.43 -2.98
C SER A 22 25.93 1.34 -1.59
N TYR A 23 25.52 0.33 -0.81
CA TYR A 23 26.09 0.07 0.51
C TYR A 23 26.21 -1.42 0.79
N GLN A 24 27.14 -1.79 1.68
CA GLN A 24 27.43 -3.18 2.04
C GLN A 24 27.93 -3.23 3.48
N SER A 25 27.52 -4.21 4.28
CA SER A 25 28.09 -4.49 5.59
C SER A 25 29.42 -5.21 5.43
N ILE A 26 30.45 -4.77 6.15
CA ILE A 26 31.84 -5.26 6.00
C ILE A 26 32.30 -6.05 7.19
N GLU A 27 31.75 -5.79 8.38
CA GLU A 27 32.05 -6.49 9.62
C GLU A 27 30.81 -6.68 10.46
N SER A 28 30.74 -7.80 11.20
CA SER A 28 29.77 -8.07 12.24
C SER A 28 30.47 -8.53 13.50
N PHE A 29 30.02 -8.05 14.65
CA PHE A 29 30.43 -8.61 15.95
C PHE A 29 29.78 -9.97 16.24
N ASP A 30 28.80 -10.36 15.45
CA ASP A 30 28.14 -11.67 15.54
C ASP A 30 28.89 -12.67 14.64
N PRO A 31 29.52 -13.71 15.23
CA PRO A 31 30.26 -14.73 14.48
C PRO A 31 29.39 -15.55 13.52
N SER A 32 28.06 -15.47 13.65
CA SER A 32 27.11 -16.17 12.78
C SER A 32 26.80 -15.44 11.48
N VAL A 33 27.19 -14.17 11.35
CA VAL A 33 26.92 -13.35 10.17
C VAL A 33 28.10 -13.41 9.20
N ASN A 34 27.86 -13.92 7.99
CA ASN A 34 28.85 -13.89 6.90
C ASN A 34 29.17 -12.46 6.50
N VAL A 35 30.44 -12.06 6.61
CA VAL A 35 30.94 -10.74 6.22
C VAL A 35 32.07 -10.92 5.18
N PRO A 36 32.09 -10.19 4.08
CA PRO A 36 31.21 -9.04 3.75
C PRO A 36 29.80 -9.51 3.36
N GLY A 37 28.78 -8.83 3.86
CA GLY A 37 27.40 -9.06 3.50
C GLY A 37 27.12 -8.69 2.03
N PRO A 38 25.96 -9.00 1.48
CA PRO A 38 25.61 -8.64 0.12
C PRO A 38 25.63 -7.12 -0.07
N ARG A 39 26.18 -6.67 -1.20
CA ARG A 39 26.14 -5.25 -1.59
C ARG A 39 24.71 -4.88 -1.94
N ARG A 40 24.18 -3.83 -1.32
CA ARG A 40 22.85 -3.31 -1.60
C ARG A 40 22.96 -2.00 -2.36
N THR A 41 22.24 -1.86 -3.46
CA THR A 41 22.17 -0.62 -4.24
C THR A 41 20.74 -0.11 -4.18
N VAL A 42 20.56 1.16 -3.87
CA VAL A 42 19.27 1.83 -3.86
C VAL A 42 19.34 2.99 -4.85
N SER A 43 18.45 2.96 -5.83
CA SER A 43 18.28 4.06 -6.76
C SER A 43 17.25 5.05 -6.20
N LYS A 44 17.59 6.32 -6.21
CA LYS A 44 16.74 7.42 -5.77
C LYS A 44 16.40 8.32 -6.95
N LEU A 45 15.13 8.65 -7.11
CA LEU A 45 14.68 9.57 -8.14
C LEU A 45 15.10 11.01 -7.81
N LYS A 46 15.16 11.86 -8.82
CA LYS A 46 15.52 13.28 -8.72
C LYS A 46 14.86 14.04 -7.56
N ASN A 47 13.63 13.72 -7.24
CA ASN A 47 12.83 14.35 -6.19
C ASN A 47 12.96 13.68 -4.81
N GLU A 48 13.71 12.60 -4.69
CA GLU A 48 14.02 11.95 -3.43
C GLU A 48 15.34 12.48 -2.88
N THR A 49 15.25 13.42 -1.98
CA THR A 49 16.37 14.20 -1.46
C THR A 49 16.99 13.63 -0.19
N TYR A 50 16.75 12.36 0.11
CA TYR A 50 17.35 11.72 1.29
C TYR A 50 17.45 10.19 1.14
N HIS A 51 18.47 9.63 1.80
CA HIS A 51 18.59 8.19 2.04
C HIS A 51 19.05 7.89 3.45
N MET A 52 18.57 6.81 4.01
CA MET A 52 18.90 6.38 5.37
C MET A 52 19.64 5.04 5.34
N PHE A 53 20.87 5.03 5.80
CA PHE A 53 21.66 3.81 5.97
C PHE A 53 21.37 3.22 7.34
N SER A 54 20.84 1.99 7.38
CA SER A 54 20.63 1.21 8.60
C SER A 54 21.71 0.13 8.74
N GLY A 55 22.13 -0.16 9.98
CA GLY A 55 23.06 -1.25 10.27
C GLY A 55 24.54 -0.89 10.24
N LEU A 56 24.90 0.39 10.35
CA LEU A 56 26.30 0.79 10.56
C LEU A 56 26.73 0.44 11.98
N GLN A 57 27.87 -0.26 12.11
CA GLN A 57 28.31 -0.84 13.36
C GLN A 57 29.00 0.15 14.31
N PRO A 58 28.94 -0.04 15.64
CA PRO A 58 29.75 0.68 16.62
C PRO A 58 31.23 0.32 16.43
N GLY A 59 32.13 1.32 16.35
CA GLY A 59 33.58 1.08 16.23
C GLY A 59 34.26 2.01 15.21
N THR A 60 33.51 2.77 14.44
CA THR A 60 34.03 3.78 13.54
C THR A 60 34.63 4.94 14.34
N THR A 61 35.89 5.34 14.03
CA THR A 61 36.59 6.43 14.70
C THR A 61 36.38 7.77 14.04
N ALA A 62 36.17 7.80 12.73
CA ALA A 62 35.86 9.01 11.97
C ALA A 62 35.15 8.71 10.64
N TYR A 63 34.39 9.70 10.17
CA TYR A 63 33.78 9.71 8.84
C TYR A 63 34.33 10.89 8.04
N HIS A 64 34.75 10.62 6.81
CA HIS A 64 35.26 11.65 5.91
C HIS A 64 34.36 11.76 4.67
N VAL A 65 34.15 12.99 4.20
CA VAL A 65 33.57 13.22 2.88
C VAL A 65 34.71 13.47 1.90
N VAL A 66 34.76 12.67 0.83
CA VAL A 66 35.82 12.70 -0.18
C VAL A 66 35.23 13.10 -1.53
N VAL A 67 35.81 14.10 -2.17
CA VAL A 67 35.42 14.59 -3.49
C VAL A 67 36.49 14.19 -4.51
N VAL A 68 36.06 13.57 -5.62
CA VAL A 68 36.93 13.14 -6.72
C VAL A 68 36.52 13.87 -7.99
N GLU A 69 37.48 14.56 -8.64
CA GLU A 69 37.26 15.18 -9.95
C GLU A 69 37.35 14.13 -11.06
N GLU A 70 36.34 14.04 -11.94
CA GLU A 70 36.38 13.16 -13.13
C GLU A 70 37.01 13.88 -14.31
N ASP A 71 38.14 13.34 -14.81
CA ASP A 71 38.81 13.86 -16.00
C ASP A 71 38.10 13.33 -17.27
N GLY A 72 37.47 14.20 -18.06
CA GLY A 72 36.66 13.91 -19.24
C GLY A 72 37.37 13.23 -20.41
N SER A 73 38.68 12.90 -20.30
CA SER A 73 39.50 12.38 -21.37
C SER A 73 39.65 10.84 -21.42
N ARG A 74 39.13 10.12 -20.44
CA ARG A 74 39.15 8.66 -20.44
C ARG A 74 37.76 8.09 -20.14
N GLN A 75 37.14 7.49 -21.14
CA GLN A 75 36.10 6.48 -20.89
C GLN A 75 36.71 5.33 -20.07
N VAL A 76 36.74 5.52 -18.77
CA VAL A 76 37.00 4.41 -17.86
C VAL A 76 35.74 3.52 -17.91
N LYS A 77 35.89 2.37 -18.57
CA LYS A 77 34.94 1.26 -18.42
C LYS A 77 34.59 1.16 -16.95
N ARG A 78 33.27 1.10 -16.64
CA ARG A 78 32.72 0.83 -15.34
C ARG A 78 33.51 -0.27 -14.64
N ARG A 79 34.54 0.07 -13.92
CA ARG A 79 35.13 -0.74 -12.86
C ARG A 79 34.58 -0.19 -11.56
N GLU A 80 33.71 -0.93 -10.96
CA GLU A 80 33.38 -0.72 -9.55
C GLU A 80 34.67 -0.81 -8.77
N LEU A 81 34.94 0.20 -7.91
CA LEU A 81 36.04 0.16 -6.97
C LEU A 81 35.86 -1.08 -6.08
N GLY A 82 36.79 -2.04 -6.17
CA GLY A 82 36.83 -3.19 -5.29
C GLY A 82 37.22 -2.78 -3.87
N HIS A 83 37.06 -3.67 -2.91
CA HIS A 83 37.37 -3.45 -1.48
C HIS A 83 38.79 -2.93 -1.17
N HIS A 84 39.71 -2.94 -2.14
CA HIS A 84 41.07 -2.47 -2.01
C HIS A 84 41.33 -1.04 -2.56
N ASP A 85 40.30 -0.38 -3.09
CA ASP A 85 40.43 0.86 -3.85
C ASP A 85 39.87 2.08 -3.13
N CYS A 86 39.74 2.05 -1.78
CA CYS A 86 39.36 3.20 -0.99
C CYS A 86 40.52 4.21 -0.87
N PHE A 87 40.19 5.46 -0.57
CA PHE A 87 41.16 6.54 -0.44
C PHE A 87 42.06 6.28 0.79
N PRO A 88 43.39 6.57 0.70
CA PRO A 88 44.26 6.41 1.87
C PRO A 88 43.79 7.29 3.02
N SER A 89 44.07 6.87 4.27
CA SER A 89 43.79 7.74 5.43
C SER A 89 44.53 9.07 5.27
N PRO A 90 43.87 10.23 5.55
CA PRO A 90 44.56 11.50 5.48
C PRO A 90 45.76 11.47 6.42
N ALA A 91 46.94 11.63 5.88
CA ALA A 91 48.15 11.75 6.68
C ALA A 91 48.05 13.01 7.52
N SER A 92 48.39 12.91 8.82
CA SER A 92 48.44 14.03 9.75
C SER A 92 49.21 15.20 9.12
N GLN A 93 48.53 16.32 8.99
CA GLN A 93 48.97 17.63 8.51
C GLN A 93 50.48 17.76 8.23
N GLY A 94 50.89 17.83 6.98
CA GLY A 94 52.26 18.22 6.63
C GLY A 94 52.78 17.80 5.29
N ASP A 95 52.00 17.58 4.25
CA ASP A 95 52.59 17.58 2.89
C ASP A 95 51.54 17.82 1.82
N SER A 96 51.47 19.07 1.40
CA SER A 96 51.00 19.45 0.08
C SER A 96 52.08 19.09 -0.94
N GLN A 97 51.72 18.32 -1.96
CA GLN A 97 52.48 18.00 -3.16
C GLN A 97 53.18 16.62 -3.16
N SER A 98 52.52 15.67 -3.80
CA SER A 98 53.28 14.76 -4.68
C SER A 98 52.36 14.30 -5.84
N ARG A 99 52.64 14.89 -7.00
CA ARG A 99 52.23 14.34 -8.30
C ARG A 99 53.14 13.16 -8.62
N ALA A 100 52.58 11.97 -8.70
CA ALA A 100 53.06 10.92 -9.63
C ALA A 100 52.08 9.77 -9.70
N GLY A 101 51.58 9.48 -10.90
CA GLY A 101 51.09 8.16 -11.30
C GLY A 101 49.61 7.88 -11.08
N GLY A 102 48.73 8.37 -11.96
CA GLY A 102 47.59 7.57 -12.43
C GLY A 102 46.33 7.40 -11.55
N VAL A 103 46.21 8.08 -10.41
CA VAL A 103 45.03 8.08 -9.57
C VAL A 103 44.23 9.38 -9.81
N PRO A 104 42.91 9.36 -9.95
CA PRO A 104 42.11 10.58 -10.05
C PRO A 104 42.39 11.51 -8.85
N SER A 105 42.49 12.81 -9.10
CA SER A 105 42.73 13.82 -8.04
C SER A 105 41.52 13.77 -7.08
N HIS A 106 41.76 13.45 -5.84
CA HIS A 106 40.76 13.47 -4.77
C HIS A 106 41.20 14.38 -3.63
N TYR A 107 40.23 14.93 -2.91
CA TYR A 107 40.48 15.72 -1.72
C TYR A 107 39.41 15.46 -0.66
N TYR A 108 39.81 15.62 0.60
CA TYR A 108 38.93 15.52 1.74
C TYR A 108 38.32 16.89 2.01
N THR A 109 36.99 16.89 2.20
CA THR A 109 36.25 18.15 2.37
C THR A 109 35.65 18.31 3.78
N ALA A 110 35.47 17.21 4.51
CA ALA A 110 35.02 17.23 5.90
C ALA A 110 35.40 15.95 6.65
N GLU A 111 35.58 16.08 7.97
CA GLU A 111 35.66 14.97 8.90
C GLU A 111 34.60 15.11 10.00
N PHE A 112 33.94 14.04 10.33
CA PHE A 112 32.92 13.98 11.36
C PHE A 112 33.30 12.92 12.41
N PRO A 113 33.50 13.28 13.68
CA PRO A 113 33.65 12.32 14.74
C PRO A 113 32.33 11.61 15.04
N PRO A 114 32.33 10.34 15.49
CA PRO A 114 31.11 9.59 15.80
C PRO A 114 30.16 10.26 16.81
N SER A 115 30.71 11.07 17.70
CA SER A 115 29.94 11.82 18.71
C SER A 115 29.16 13.01 18.13
N SER A 116 29.56 13.56 16.99
CA SER A 116 28.79 14.60 16.30
C SER A 116 27.61 14.07 15.52
N LEU A 117 27.46 12.73 15.45
CA LEU A 117 26.36 12.03 14.79
C LEU A 117 25.08 11.91 15.64
N LEU A 118 25.09 12.41 16.87
CA LEU A 118 23.97 12.40 17.80
C LEU A 118 22.86 13.39 17.43
N THR A 119 23.19 14.42 16.67
CA THR A 119 22.25 15.43 16.16
C THR A 119 22.38 15.54 14.64
N ALA A 120 21.27 15.51 13.93
CA ALA A 120 21.24 15.69 12.48
C ALA A 120 21.67 17.13 12.15
N THR A 121 22.93 17.30 11.81
CA THR A 121 23.42 18.57 11.25
C THR A 121 23.52 18.40 9.73
N PRO A 122 22.83 19.25 8.95
CA PRO A 122 22.99 19.25 7.51
C PRO A 122 24.42 19.64 7.14
N PHE A 123 24.99 18.97 6.12
CA PHE A 123 26.30 19.26 5.57
C PHE A 123 26.18 19.53 4.07
N THR A 124 26.66 20.68 3.63
CA THR A 124 26.66 21.13 2.24
C THR A 124 28.04 20.97 1.62
N VAL A 125 28.17 20.15 0.58
CA VAL A 125 29.46 19.97 -0.13
C VAL A 125 29.72 21.18 -1.02
N GLY A 126 30.86 21.83 -0.80
CA GLY A 126 31.29 23.02 -1.56
C GLY A 126 30.84 24.36 -0.97
N ASP A 127 30.45 24.41 0.30
CA ASP A 127 29.94 25.60 0.98
C ASP A 127 31.01 26.61 1.40
N ASN A 128 32.31 26.34 1.09
CA ASN A 128 33.45 27.17 1.42
C ASN A 128 33.73 27.33 2.92
N HIS A 129 33.27 26.38 3.76
CA HIS A 129 33.58 26.35 5.19
C HIS A 129 34.62 25.28 5.53
N THR A 130 35.18 25.34 6.75
CA THR A 130 36.13 24.33 7.24
C THR A 130 35.48 23.43 8.27
N TYR A 131 35.55 22.09 8.08
CA TYR A 131 34.98 21.07 8.94
C TYR A 131 36.07 20.16 9.52
N ASN A 132 36.34 20.32 10.80
CA ASN A 132 37.38 19.60 11.55
C ASN A 132 38.77 19.64 10.88
N GLY A 133 39.19 20.84 10.37
CA GLY A 133 40.48 21.02 9.71
C GLY A 133 40.49 20.79 8.19
N TYR A 134 39.40 20.32 7.61
CA TYR A 134 39.25 20.13 6.16
C TYR A 134 38.44 21.27 5.55
N TRP A 135 38.98 21.86 4.49
CA TRP A 135 38.34 22.96 3.76
C TRP A 135 37.39 22.40 2.69
N ASN A 136 36.13 22.71 2.80
CA ASN A 136 35.09 22.31 1.88
C ASN A 136 35.05 23.25 0.66
N THR A 137 35.98 22.98 -0.29
CA THR A 137 36.19 23.80 -1.47
C THR A 137 34.95 23.87 -2.36
N PRO A 138 34.54 25.07 -2.82
CA PRO A 138 33.46 25.20 -3.81
C PRO A 138 33.72 24.37 -5.05
N LEU A 139 32.71 23.66 -5.52
CA LEU A 139 32.80 22.81 -6.71
C LEU A 139 32.73 23.66 -7.99
N ASP A 140 33.66 23.44 -8.93
CA ASP A 140 33.69 24.11 -10.23
C ASP A 140 32.47 23.66 -11.08
N PRO A 141 31.62 24.59 -11.54
CA PRO A 141 30.44 24.23 -12.33
C PRO A 141 30.75 23.51 -13.64
N SER A 142 31.91 23.75 -14.23
CA SER A 142 32.33 23.17 -15.52
C SER A 142 32.89 21.75 -15.42
N LYS A 143 33.06 21.21 -14.21
CA LYS A 143 33.70 19.91 -13.97
C LYS A 143 32.73 18.89 -13.42
N SER A 144 32.99 17.61 -13.69
CA SER A 144 32.27 16.50 -13.08
C SER A 144 32.98 16.01 -11.83
N TYR A 145 32.17 15.67 -10.80
CA TYR A 145 32.66 15.20 -9.50
C TYR A 145 31.94 13.96 -9.02
N LEU A 146 32.72 13.08 -8.39
CA LEU A 146 32.18 11.96 -7.60
C LEU A 146 32.39 12.26 -6.11
N ILE A 147 31.35 12.08 -5.30
CA ILE A 147 31.38 12.35 -3.86
C ILE A 147 31.26 11.03 -3.13
N TYR A 148 32.19 10.76 -2.20
CA TYR A 148 32.25 9.55 -1.40
C TYR A 148 32.14 9.87 0.08
N LEU A 149 31.51 8.97 0.83
CA LEU A 149 31.60 8.92 2.28
C LEU A 149 32.54 7.78 2.66
N GLN A 150 33.58 8.11 3.42
CA GLN A 150 34.59 7.18 3.88
C GLN A 150 34.48 7.02 5.41
N ALA A 151 34.38 5.78 5.88
CA ALA A 151 34.43 5.44 7.30
C ALA A 151 35.80 4.88 7.65
N ALA A 152 36.44 5.45 8.67
CA ALA A 152 37.72 4.97 9.20
C ALA A 152 37.47 4.38 10.58
N SER A 153 37.93 3.14 10.82
CA SER A 153 37.91 2.49 12.13
C SER A 153 39.30 2.04 12.53
N ASN A 154 39.70 2.31 13.78
CA ASN A 154 40.98 1.88 14.28
C ASN A 154 40.74 0.76 15.32
N PHE A 155 41.23 -0.44 15.01
CA PHE A 155 41.12 -1.59 15.89
C PHE A 155 42.50 -2.24 16.09
N ARG A 156 42.98 -2.31 17.32
CA ARG A 156 44.28 -2.88 17.69
C ARG A 156 45.49 -2.35 16.95
N GLY A 157 45.45 -1.04 16.55
CA GLY A 157 46.57 -0.40 15.83
C GLY A 157 46.49 -0.55 14.30
N GLU A 158 45.54 -1.28 13.78
CA GLU A 158 45.25 -1.32 12.33
C GLU A 158 44.09 -0.41 11.98
N THR A 159 44.31 0.50 11.03
CA THR A 159 43.26 1.37 10.50
C THR A 159 42.58 0.68 9.32
N ARG A 160 41.30 0.42 9.46
CA ARG A 160 40.48 -0.14 8.39
C ARG A 160 39.64 0.96 7.81
N ILE A 161 39.62 1.06 6.49
CA ILE A 161 38.94 2.09 5.74
C ILE A 161 37.93 1.46 4.81
N ASN A 162 36.73 2.04 4.79
CA ASN A 162 35.70 1.70 3.84
C ASN A 162 35.09 2.96 3.25
N CYS A 163 34.75 2.94 1.95
CA CYS A 163 34.18 4.08 1.26
C CYS A 163 33.01 3.68 0.37
N ILE A 164 32.05 4.59 0.30
CA ILE A 164 30.89 4.45 -0.57
C ILE A 164 30.70 5.74 -1.37
N ARG A 165 30.35 5.58 -2.64
CA ARG A 165 29.96 6.73 -3.47
C ARG A 165 28.57 7.17 -3.09
N ILE A 166 28.40 8.45 -2.73
CA ILE A 166 27.15 9.03 -2.25
C ILE A 166 26.46 9.92 -3.28
N ALA A 167 27.23 10.60 -4.16
CA ALA A 167 26.66 11.46 -5.19
C ALA A 167 27.61 11.60 -6.40
N ARG A 168 27.08 12.10 -7.52
CA ARG A 168 27.81 12.49 -8.71
C ARG A 168 27.24 13.81 -9.22
N LYS A 169 28.13 14.75 -9.60
CA LYS A 169 27.84 15.98 -10.32
C LYS A 169 28.44 15.87 -11.72
N ASP A 170 27.62 15.97 -12.77
CA ASP A 170 28.09 16.00 -14.16
C ASP A 170 28.39 17.42 -14.63
N ASN A 171 29.35 17.56 -15.58
CA ASN A 171 29.66 18.85 -16.18
C ASN A 171 28.56 19.28 -17.15
N MET A 172 28.34 20.58 -17.24
CA MET A 172 27.41 21.19 -18.20
C MET A 172 28.20 22.03 -19.18
N LEU A 173 28.09 21.70 -20.45
CA LEU A 173 28.43 22.59 -21.55
C LEU A 173 27.21 23.47 -21.81
N PHE A 174 27.15 24.65 -21.24
CA PHE A 174 26.66 25.92 -21.75
C PHE A 174 26.36 26.95 -20.65
N ASP A 175 27.06 28.09 -20.77
CA ASP A 175 26.87 29.46 -20.19
C ASP A 175 26.54 29.65 -18.70
N ILE A 176 27.62 30.07 -18.02
CA ILE A 176 27.79 31.18 -17.07
C ILE A 176 26.64 31.54 -16.14
N ALA A 177 26.71 31.03 -14.89
CA ALA A 177 26.52 31.78 -13.66
C ALA A 177 26.92 30.93 -12.45
N LYS A 178 27.41 31.52 -11.41
CA LYS A 178 27.90 30.91 -10.17
C LYS A 178 26.90 29.87 -9.62
N LEU A 179 27.31 28.60 -9.58
CA LEU A 179 26.54 27.54 -8.93
C LEU A 179 27.42 26.86 -7.88
N SER A 180 27.03 26.99 -6.64
CA SER A 180 27.40 26.08 -5.58
C SER A 180 26.45 24.88 -5.62
N LEU A 181 26.99 23.69 -5.76
CA LEU A 181 26.23 22.45 -5.58
C LEU A 181 26.14 22.21 -4.08
N GLU A 182 24.97 22.46 -3.52
CA GLU A 182 24.71 22.25 -2.10
C GLU A 182 24.11 20.84 -1.90
N CYS A 183 24.94 19.96 -1.30
CA CYS A 183 24.51 18.63 -0.85
C CYS A 183 24.51 18.63 0.67
N GLU A 184 23.36 18.56 1.30
CA GLU A 184 23.26 18.46 2.76
C GLU A 184 23.36 16.99 3.21
N ILE A 185 24.38 16.69 4.00
CA ILE A 185 24.54 15.39 4.67
C ILE A 185 24.16 15.55 6.13
N ALA A 186 23.08 14.90 6.52
CA ALA A 186 22.64 14.85 7.91
C ALA A 186 22.93 13.47 8.52
N ILE A 187 23.65 13.44 9.59
CA ILE A 187 24.06 12.21 10.30
C ILE A 187 23.25 12.10 11.60
N VAL A 188 22.51 10.98 11.78
CA VAL A 188 21.62 10.76 12.93
C VAL A 188 21.82 9.38 13.51
N GLU A 189 21.96 9.27 14.82
CA GLU A 189 22.05 8.00 15.54
C GLU A 189 20.71 7.26 15.62
N GLN A 190 20.73 5.98 15.95
CA GLN A 190 19.59 5.02 15.96
C GLN A 190 18.32 5.49 16.69
N VAL A 191 18.46 6.41 17.64
CA VAL A 191 17.34 6.92 18.45
C VAL A 191 16.27 7.67 17.62
N ASN A 192 16.63 8.17 16.45
CA ASN A 192 15.75 9.03 15.66
C ASN A 192 14.83 8.33 14.64
N ILE A 193 14.95 7.01 14.43
CA ILE A 193 13.97 6.26 13.61
C ILE A 193 12.60 6.30 14.29
N LEU A 194 12.58 6.16 15.59
CA LEU A 194 11.39 6.12 16.42
C LEU A 194 10.68 7.48 16.47
N SER A 195 11.46 8.57 16.56
CA SER A 195 10.87 9.93 16.57
C SER A 195 10.25 10.33 15.22
N ARG A 196 10.72 9.77 14.10
CA ARG A 196 10.14 10.02 12.78
C ARG A 196 8.91 9.19 12.49
N ARG A 197 8.88 7.94 12.97
CA ARG A 197 7.64 7.14 12.95
C ARG A 197 6.56 7.80 13.81
N ARG A 198 6.93 8.39 14.96
CA ARG A 198 6.03 9.24 15.76
C ARG A 198 5.53 10.48 15.03
N LYS A 199 6.40 11.18 14.27
CA LYS A 199 5.96 12.32 13.45
C LYS A 199 4.97 11.88 12.35
N LYS A 200 5.13 10.69 11.75
CA LYS A 200 4.13 10.14 10.82
C LYS A 200 2.80 9.86 11.50
N VAL A 201 2.82 9.28 12.69
CA VAL A 201 1.59 9.03 13.48
C VAL A 201 0.96 10.35 13.96
N ASN A 202 1.78 11.34 14.36
CA ASN A 202 1.28 12.66 14.77
C ASN A 202 0.84 13.56 13.61
N ILE A 203 1.38 13.40 12.41
CA ILE A 203 0.91 14.11 11.21
C ILE A 203 -0.48 13.59 10.82
N ASN A 204 -0.75 12.29 10.97
CA ASN A 204 -2.10 11.75 10.81
C ASN A 204 -3.08 12.21 11.92
N LYS A 205 -2.58 12.50 13.12
CA LYS A 205 -3.40 13.11 14.19
C LYS A 205 -3.62 14.62 14.00
N GLY A 206 -2.76 15.33 13.26
CA GLY A 206 -2.84 16.78 13.04
C GLY A 206 -3.68 17.23 11.84
N ALA A 207 -4.19 16.30 11.03
CA ALA A 207 -4.92 16.60 9.79
C ALA A 207 -6.45 16.52 9.94
N MET A 208 -7.01 16.58 11.14
CA MET A 208 -8.44 16.77 11.32
C MET A 208 -8.74 18.16 11.88
N PRO A 209 -9.38 19.04 11.14
CA PRO A 209 -9.96 20.24 11.71
C PRO A 209 -11.19 19.85 12.53
N TYR A 210 -11.12 20.12 13.80
CA TYR A 210 -12.25 20.07 14.72
C TYR A 210 -13.36 21.01 14.23
N ARG A 211 -14.46 20.47 13.77
CA ARG A 211 -15.68 21.25 13.55
C ARG A 211 -16.76 20.68 14.45
N GLN A 212 -17.04 21.43 15.51
CA GLN A 212 -18.25 21.25 16.29
C GLN A 212 -19.46 21.54 15.40
N GLU A 213 -20.31 20.56 15.18
CA GLU A 213 -21.66 20.82 14.71
C GLU A 213 -22.71 20.31 15.70
N LYS A 214 -23.62 21.23 15.95
CA LYS A 214 -24.74 21.15 16.87
C LYS A 214 -25.69 19.99 16.52
N LYS A 215 -26.04 19.23 17.56
CA LYS A 215 -27.23 18.37 17.58
C LYS A 215 -28.47 19.13 17.15
N GLN A 216 -29.11 18.73 16.07
CA GLN A 216 -30.54 18.95 15.86
C GLN A 216 -31.24 17.61 15.75
N ARG A 217 -32.27 17.50 16.58
CA ARG A 217 -33.23 16.40 16.65
C ARG A 217 -33.97 16.27 15.30
N LEU A 218 -34.08 15.06 14.78
CA LEU A 218 -35.10 14.75 13.80
C LEU A 218 -36.08 13.72 14.36
N GLY A 219 -37.34 14.12 14.28
CA GLY A 219 -38.46 13.32 14.69
C GLY A 219 -38.79 12.23 13.67
N SER A 220 -39.42 11.23 14.22
CA SER A 220 -40.04 10.10 13.52
C SER A 220 -41.06 10.53 12.46
N LEU A 221 -41.08 9.88 11.34
CA LEU A 221 -42.23 9.77 10.50
C LEU A 221 -42.33 8.34 9.92
N ASP A 222 -43.49 7.78 10.22
CA ASP A 222 -43.92 6.45 9.84
C ASP A 222 -44.09 6.28 8.35
N CYS A 223 -43.87 5.05 7.94
CA CYS A 223 -44.15 4.49 6.63
C CYS A 223 -45.52 3.88 6.57
N SER A 224 -46.16 3.98 5.48
CA SER A 224 -47.15 2.95 5.07
C SER A 224 -47.37 2.89 3.55
N THR A 225 -47.43 1.66 3.10
CA THR A 225 -48.20 1.03 2.03
C THR A 225 -47.74 1.14 0.58
N ALA A 226 -47.34 -0.02 0.11
CA ALA A 226 -47.85 -0.85 -0.97
C ALA A 226 -48.17 -0.23 -2.33
N ASP A 227 -47.55 -0.76 -3.39
CA ASP A 227 -48.36 -1.40 -4.41
C ASP A 227 -47.55 -2.39 -5.29
N GLN A 228 -48.21 -3.40 -5.75
CA GLN A 228 -47.77 -4.54 -6.52
C GLN A 228 -47.62 -4.17 -8.00
N GLY A 229 -46.57 -4.62 -8.65
CA GLY A 229 -46.43 -4.63 -10.09
C GLY A 229 -45.58 -5.79 -10.56
N THR A 230 -46.24 -6.84 -10.97
CA THR A 230 -45.72 -8.06 -11.62
C THR A 230 -45.03 -7.71 -12.93
N LEU A 231 -43.76 -8.09 -13.09
CA LEU A 231 -43.18 -8.33 -14.41
C LEU A 231 -42.16 -9.47 -14.36
N GLN A 232 -42.29 -10.32 -15.35
CA GLN A 232 -41.66 -11.61 -15.57
C GLN A 232 -40.14 -11.56 -15.55
N GLN A 233 -39.58 -12.54 -14.88
CA GLN A 233 -38.17 -12.92 -14.88
C GLN A 233 -37.82 -13.66 -16.17
N ASP A 234 -36.78 -13.19 -16.84
CA ASP A 234 -35.92 -14.03 -17.68
C ASP A 234 -34.70 -14.42 -16.87
N GLU A 235 -34.63 -15.68 -16.48
CA GLU A 235 -33.49 -16.30 -15.84
C GLU A 235 -32.32 -16.41 -16.83
N GLN A 236 -31.26 -15.67 -16.62
CA GLN A 236 -29.97 -16.04 -17.16
C GLN A 236 -29.07 -16.56 -16.04
N ARG A 237 -29.05 -17.89 -15.92
CA ARG A 237 -28.06 -18.62 -15.14
C ARG A 237 -26.67 -18.41 -15.73
N THR A 238 -25.81 -17.72 -15.03
CA THR A 238 -24.36 -17.79 -15.24
C THR A 238 -23.84 -18.99 -14.46
N THR A 239 -23.54 -20.06 -15.14
CA THR A 239 -22.82 -21.21 -14.59
C THR A 239 -21.33 -20.85 -14.49
N HIS A 240 -20.84 -20.80 -13.25
CA HIS A 240 -19.40 -20.71 -12.95
C HIS A 240 -18.73 -22.04 -13.31
N THR A 241 -17.80 -21.99 -14.26
CA THR A 241 -16.95 -23.13 -14.57
C THR A 241 -15.66 -23.00 -13.75
N PHE A 242 -15.53 -23.83 -12.74
CA PHE A 242 -14.28 -24.06 -12.04
C PHE A 242 -13.26 -24.69 -12.98
N MET A 243 -12.05 -24.16 -13.01
CA MET A 243 -10.91 -24.82 -13.63
C MET A 243 -10.26 -25.74 -12.61
N ASP A 244 -10.29 -27.03 -12.90
CA ASP A 244 -9.54 -28.05 -12.18
C ASP A 244 -8.04 -27.82 -12.31
N VAL A 245 -7.36 -27.55 -11.22
CA VAL A 245 -5.92 -27.60 -11.12
C VAL A 245 -5.52 -29.03 -10.76
N HIS A 246 -5.35 -29.87 -11.78
CA HIS A 246 -4.76 -31.18 -11.58
C HIS A 246 -3.24 -31.08 -11.42
N SER A 247 -2.75 -31.54 -10.30
CA SER A 247 -1.36 -31.85 -10.04
C SER A 247 -0.89 -32.97 -10.98
N CYS A 248 -0.03 -32.67 -11.95
CA CYS A 248 0.65 -33.68 -12.75
C CYS A 248 1.92 -34.13 -12.05
N SER A 249 1.91 -35.35 -11.57
CA SER A 249 3.12 -36.13 -11.30
C SER A 249 3.76 -36.57 -12.63
N ALA A 250 5.09 -36.41 -12.67
CA ALA A 250 5.92 -36.73 -13.82
C ALA A 250 5.84 -38.18 -14.27
N ARG A 251 5.75 -38.40 -15.58
CA ARG A 251 6.37 -39.50 -16.28
C ARG A 251 6.80 -39.06 -17.69
N THR A 252 8.05 -39.25 -17.96
CA THR A 252 8.77 -39.25 -19.25
C THR A 252 8.09 -40.16 -20.26
N ASP A 253 7.97 -39.73 -21.51
CA ASP A 253 8.64 -40.28 -22.71
C ASP A 253 8.08 -39.76 -24.04
N GLN A 254 9.02 -39.32 -24.83
CA GLN A 254 9.22 -39.48 -26.30
C GLN A 254 8.09 -39.22 -27.35
N ARG A 255 8.46 -38.26 -28.18
CA ARG A 255 8.40 -38.22 -29.68
C ARG A 255 7.09 -38.40 -30.43
N SER A 256 6.94 -37.44 -31.28
CA SER A 256 6.61 -37.45 -32.71
C SER A 256 5.27 -36.87 -33.15
N SER A 257 5.46 -35.82 -33.88
CA SER A 257 4.80 -35.45 -35.17
C SER A 257 3.35 -35.77 -35.47
N VAL A 258 2.67 -34.69 -35.89
CA VAL A 258 1.76 -34.60 -37.07
C VAL A 258 0.32 -35.02 -36.90
N ASN A 259 -0.48 -34.06 -37.33
CA ASN A 259 -1.76 -34.08 -38.00
C ASN A 259 -3.07 -33.88 -37.21
N GLU A 260 -3.74 -32.91 -37.82
CA GLU A 260 -5.16 -32.64 -37.75
C GLU A 260 -6.04 -33.90 -37.69
N SER A 261 -7.03 -33.82 -36.88
CA SER A 261 -8.38 -34.10 -37.38
C SER A 261 -9.44 -33.92 -36.31
N SER A 262 -10.45 -33.25 -36.72
CA SER A 262 -11.79 -33.04 -36.18
C SER A 262 -12.37 -34.18 -35.37
N SER A 263 -13.03 -33.83 -34.25
CA SER A 263 -14.27 -34.48 -33.93
C SER A 263 -15.18 -33.57 -33.07
N LEU A 264 -16.36 -33.50 -33.60
CA LEU A 264 -17.63 -33.00 -33.09
C LEU A 264 -17.99 -33.54 -31.70
N LEU A 265 -18.33 -32.62 -30.77
CA LEU A 265 -19.46 -32.87 -29.88
C LEU A 265 -20.01 -31.53 -29.35
N GLY A 266 -21.33 -31.42 -29.35
CA GLY A 266 -22.08 -30.17 -29.22
C GLY A 266 -21.92 -29.49 -27.88
N GLY A 267 -21.72 -28.19 -27.96
CA GLY A 267 -21.76 -27.26 -26.84
C GLY A 267 -22.42 -25.98 -27.30
N SER A 268 -23.10 -25.34 -26.38
CA SER A 268 -23.82 -24.07 -26.49
C SER A 268 -23.06 -22.98 -27.25
N PRO A 269 -23.71 -21.97 -27.79
CA PRO A 269 -23.05 -20.98 -28.65
C PRO A 269 -22.13 -20.13 -27.81
N ARG A 270 -20.84 -20.50 -27.76
CA ARG A 270 -19.79 -19.59 -27.37
C ARG A 270 -19.81 -18.42 -28.34
N ARG A 271 -19.97 -17.21 -27.85
CA ARG A 271 -19.71 -16.02 -28.64
C ARG A 271 -18.32 -16.18 -29.24
N HIS A 272 -18.25 -16.33 -30.56
CA HIS A 272 -17.00 -16.27 -31.31
C HIS A 272 -16.42 -14.86 -31.13
N CYS A 273 -15.54 -14.68 -30.16
CA CYS A 273 -14.64 -13.54 -30.17
C CYS A 273 -13.75 -13.68 -31.38
N CYS A 274 -14.00 -12.83 -32.39
CA CYS A 274 -13.14 -12.75 -33.55
C CYS A 274 -11.75 -12.26 -33.12
N ARG A 275 -10.79 -13.18 -32.99
CA ARG A 275 -9.36 -12.93 -32.67
C ARG A 275 -8.71 -11.83 -33.51
N LYS A 276 -9.35 -11.38 -34.58
CA LYS A 276 -8.76 -10.44 -35.55
C LYS A 276 -8.85 -8.96 -35.19
N ASN A 277 -9.60 -8.57 -34.16
CA ASN A 277 -9.84 -7.17 -33.83
C ASN A 277 -9.40 -6.74 -32.44
N SER A 278 -8.71 -7.58 -31.68
CA SER A 278 -8.17 -7.15 -30.38
C SER A 278 -6.89 -6.34 -30.62
N PRO A 279 -6.79 -5.10 -30.17
CA PRO A 279 -5.59 -4.27 -30.31
C PRO A 279 -4.39 -4.87 -29.56
N TYR A 280 -4.62 -5.81 -28.64
CA TYR A 280 -3.60 -6.45 -27.80
C TYR A 280 -3.01 -7.74 -28.41
N HIS A 281 -3.52 -8.23 -29.54
CA HIS A 281 -2.99 -9.43 -30.24
C HIS A 281 -1.97 -9.15 -31.35
N THR A 282 -1.40 -7.97 -31.39
CA THR A 282 -0.47 -7.57 -32.47
C THR A 282 0.98 -8.02 -32.23
N GLY A 283 1.28 -8.63 -31.10
CA GLY A 283 2.66 -8.96 -30.74
C GLY A 283 3.17 -10.27 -31.33
N GLN A 284 3.91 -10.22 -32.38
CA GLN A 284 4.71 -11.35 -32.86
C GLN A 284 6.05 -11.51 -32.12
N LEU A 285 6.44 -10.59 -31.25
CA LEU A 285 7.75 -10.61 -30.58
C LEU A 285 7.76 -11.36 -29.25
N ARG A 286 6.61 -11.45 -28.57
CA ARG A 286 6.46 -12.23 -27.32
C ARG A 286 5.07 -12.84 -27.28
N PRO A 287 4.93 -14.15 -27.06
CA PRO A 287 3.62 -14.80 -27.02
C PRO A 287 2.90 -14.45 -25.70
N ALA A 288 1.56 -14.39 -25.78
CA ALA A 288 0.72 -14.29 -24.61
C ALA A 288 0.94 -15.49 -23.68
N VAL A 289 0.91 -15.25 -22.37
CA VAL A 289 1.12 -16.25 -21.33
C VAL A 289 -0.24 -16.86 -20.93
N ARG A 290 -0.34 -18.19 -20.89
CA ARG A 290 -1.55 -18.84 -20.38
C ARG A 290 -1.68 -18.58 -18.88
N VAL A 291 -2.89 -18.38 -18.40
CA VAL A 291 -3.17 -18.16 -16.96
C VAL A 291 -2.58 -19.29 -16.10
N ALA A 292 -2.68 -20.55 -16.58
CA ALA A 292 -2.10 -21.70 -15.89
C ALA A 292 -0.56 -21.66 -15.74
N ASP A 293 0.13 -20.96 -16.64
CA ASP A 293 1.59 -20.87 -16.66
C ASP A 293 2.10 -19.57 -16.03
N LEU A 294 1.18 -18.67 -15.63
CA LEU A 294 1.51 -17.30 -15.19
C LEU A 294 2.41 -17.29 -13.95
N LEU A 295 2.15 -18.14 -12.96
CA LEU A 295 2.99 -18.27 -11.77
C LEU A 295 4.42 -18.68 -12.14
N GLN A 296 4.56 -19.66 -13.03
CA GLN A 296 5.89 -20.11 -13.47
C GLN A 296 6.61 -19.00 -14.24
N HIS A 297 5.91 -18.28 -15.10
CA HIS A 297 6.44 -17.15 -15.84
C HIS A 297 6.95 -16.06 -14.90
N ILE A 298 6.13 -15.64 -13.93
CA ILE A 298 6.50 -14.62 -12.92
C ILE A 298 7.74 -15.05 -12.13
N ASN A 299 7.78 -16.32 -11.68
CA ASN A 299 8.93 -16.84 -10.96
C ASN A 299 10.21 -16.81 -11.79
N GLN A 300 10.13 -17.12 -13.10
CA GLN A 300 11.25 -16.99 -14.02
C GLN A 300 11.70 -15.53 -14.17
N MET A 301 10.74 -14.59 -14.27
CA MET A 301 11.03 -13.16 -14.40
C MET A 301 11.67 -12.57 -13.13
N LYS A 302 11.33 -13.12 -11.95
CA LYS A 302 11.91 -12.72 -10.64
C LYS A 302 13.31 -13.30 -10.39
N THR A 303 13.80 -14.24 -11.19
CA THR A 303 15.16 -14.76 -11.02
C THR A 303 16.21 -13.68 -11.25
N SER A 304 17.38 -13.83 -10.62
CA SER A 304 18.50 -12.89 -10.75
C SER A 304 18.11 -11.42 -10.47
N GLU A 305 17.49 -11.19 -9.32
CA GLU A 305 17.06 -9.86 -8.86
C GLU A 305 16.09 -9.16 -9.83
N CYS A 306 15.07 -9.89 -10.28
CA CYS A 306 14.05 -9.40 -11.22
C CYS A 306 14.57 -8.99 -12.59
N TYR A 307 15.71 -9.55 -13.03
CA TYR A 307 16.35 -9.19 -14.30
C TYR A 307 15.39 -9.28 -15.50
N GLY A 308 14.50 -10.28 -15.54
CA GLY A 308 13.51 -10.43 -16.61
C GLY A 308 12.57 -9.22 -16.71
N PHE A 309 12.03 -8.77 -15.58
CA PHE A 309 11.17 -7.59 -15.50
C PHE A 309 11.90 -6.31 -15.88
N LYS A 310 13.12 -6.13 -15.39
CA LYS A 310 13.96 -4.99 -15.72
C LYS A 310 14.22 -4.87 -17.22
N GLN A 311 14.59 -5.98 -17.87
CA GLN A 311 14.84 -6.03 -19.30
C GLN A 311 13.58 -5.69 -20.12
N GLU A 312 12.41 -6.20 -19.71
CA GLU A 312 11.15 -5.87 -20.38
C GLU A 312 10.78 -4.41 -20.19
N TYR A 313 10.88 -3.92 -18.97
CA TYR A 313 10.54 -2.55 -18.63
C TYR A 313 11.42 -1.53 -19.37
N GLU A 314 12.73 -1.76 -19.43
CA GLU A 314 13.66 -0.91 -20.18
C GLU A 314 13.31 -0.86 -21.67
N SER A 315 12.82 -1.95 -22.25
CA SER A 315 12.47 -2.04 -23.67
C SER A 315 11.25 -1.20 -24.08
N PHE A 316 10.42 -0.74 -23.13
CA PHE A 316 9.29 0.15 -23.45
C PHE A 316 9.73 1.54 -23.90
N PHE A 317 10.94 1.96 -23.53
CA PHE A 317 11.49 3.28 -23.81
C PHE A 317 12.45 3.29 -25.01
N ASP A 318 12.73 2.14 -25.62
CA ASP A 318 13.57 2.03 -26.79
C ASP A 318 12.93 2.76 -27.99
N GLY A 319 13.65 3.76 -28.52
CA GLY A 319 13.22 4.53 -29.69
C GLY A 319 12.38 5.77 -29.40
N TRP A 320 12.22 6.18 -28.16
CA TRP A 320 11.52 7.41 -27.80
C TRP A 320 12.42 8.64 -27.92
N ASP A 321 12.22 9.41 -28.98
CA ASP A 321 12.92 10.68 -29.21
C ASP A 321 12.16 11.83 -28.50
N ILE A 322 12.64 12.18 -27.31
CA ILE A 322 12.08 13.23 -26.46
C ILE A 322 12.25 14.63 -27.08
N THR A 323 13.11 14.77 -28.10
CA THR A 323 13.56 16.08 -28.60
C THR A 323 12.63 16.75 -29.61
N LYS A 324 11.56 16.12 -30.05
CA LYS A 324 10.75 16.62 -31.20
C LYS A 324 9.47 17.39 -30.85
N ARG A 325 9.23 17.87 -29.62
CA ARG A 325 7.93 18.50 -29.31
C ARG A 325 8.06 19.91 -28.73
N LYS A 326 7.50 20.85 -29.46
CA LYS A 326 7.31 22.26 -29.07
C LYS A 326 6.04 22.42 -28.24
N ASP A 327 6.21 23.09 -27.14
CA ASP A 327 5.37 23.73 -26.16
C ASP A 327 3.85 23.90 -26.35
N LYS A 328 3.06 23.33 -25.39
CA LYS A 328 1.76 23.89 -24.99
C LYS A 328 1.68 23.92 -23.44
N PRO A 329 1.36 25.06 -22.82
CA PRO A 329 1.62 25.32 -21.39
C PRO A 329 0.58 24.82 -20.39
N LYS A 330 -0.38 23.97 -20.75
CA LYS A 330 -1.46 23.50 -19.85
C LYS A 330 -1.19 22.15 -19.17
N GLY A 331 0.04 21.66 -19.08
CA GLY A 331 0.39 20.43 -18.36
C GLY A 331 0.73 20.65 -16.90
N ARG A 332 0.56 19.61 -16.05
CA ARG A 332 1.08 19.61 -14.67
C ARG A 332 2.62 19.46 -14.64
N HIS A 333 3.16 18.78 -15.65
CA HIS A 333 4.58 18.63 -15.93
C HIS A 333 4.81 18.76 -17.43
N ASP A 334 5.83 19.51 -17.82
CA ASP A 334 6.13 19.82 -19.23
C ASP A 334 6.53 18.59 -20.07
N THR A 335 6.84 17.47 -19.42
CA THR A 335 7.28 16.21 -20.03
C THR A 335 6.16 15.25 -20.42
N LEU A 336 4.92 15.48 -19.96
CA LEU A 336 3.77 14.60 -20.24
C LEU A 336 2.78 15.28 -21.17
N LEU A 337 3.14 15.35 -22.45
CA LEU A 337 2.23 15.78 -23.50
C LEU A 337 1.39 14.60 -23.99
N SER A 338 0.10 14.84 -24.21
CA SER A 338 -0.79 13.85 -24.82
C SER A 338 -0.39 13.54 -26.25
N HIS A 339 -0.53 12.27 -26.66
CA HIS A 339 -0.27 11.85 -28.05
C HIS A 339 -1.35 12.43 -28.97
N GLU A 340 -0.99 13.12 -30.02
CA GLU A 340 -1.95 13.86 -30.88
C GLU A 340 -3.05 12.97 -31.48
N ARG A 341 -2.76 11.69 -31.77
CA ARG A 341 -3.71 10.77 -32.40
C ARG A 341 -4.84 10.33 -31.50
N HIS A 342 -4.57 10.21 -30.19
CA HIS A 342 -5.55 9.73 -29.19
C HIS A 342 -6.02 10.84 -28.26
N HIS A 343 -5.74 12.09 -28.61
CA HIS A 343 -6.07 13.25 -27.79
C HIS A 343 -7.57 13.49 -27.73
N VAL A 344 -8.13 13.69 -26.54
CA VAL A 344 -9.52 14.10 -26.35
C VAL A 344 -9.66 15.57 -26.74
N LYS A 345 -10.40 15.84 -27.81
CA LYS A 345 -10.67 17.18 -28.28
C LYS A 345 -12.01 17.69 -27.74
N MET A 346 -11.96 18.81 -27.04
CA MET A 346 -13.18 19.46 -26.56
C MET A 346 -13.76 20.43 -27.60
N HIS A 347 -15.05 20.66 -27.49
CA HIS A 347 -15.69 21.76 -28.27
C HIS A 347 -15.18 23.11 -27.76
N SER A 348 -14.60 23.94 -28.64
CA SER A 348 -14.12 25.26 -28.27
C SER A 348 -15.27 26.15 -27.75
N LEU A 349 -14.97 26.97 -26.75
CA LEU A 349 -15.91 27.98 -26.26
C LEU A 349 -15.96 29.15 -27.25
N LEU A 350 -17.15 29.76 -27.45
CA LEU A 350 -17.31 30.89 -28.33
C LEU A 350 -16.39 32.08 -28.01
N ALA A 351 -16.04 32.24 -26.72
CA ALA A 351 -15.17 33.32 -26.25
C ALA A 351 -13.67 33.00 -26.27
N ASP A 352 -13.28 31.70 -26.40
CA ASP A 352 -11.89 31.25 -26.38
C ASP A 352 -11.68 30.09 -27.37
N PRO A 353 -11.16 30.39 -28.58
CA PRO A 353 -10.86 29.38 -29.59
C PRO A 353 -9.82 28.33 -29.14
N ASN A 354 -8.98 28.64 -28.13
CA ASN A 354 -7.95 27.77 -27.63
C ASN A 354 -8.41 26.89 -26.44
N SER A 355 -9.69 26.91 -26.12
CA SER A 355 -10.30 26.14 -25.03
C SER A 355 -10.62 24.69 -25.42
N ASP A 356 -10.17 24.21 -26.57
CA ASP A 356 -10.37 22.85 -27.08
C ASP A 356 -9.37 21.83 -26.51
N TYR A 357 -8.33 22.29 -25.80
CA TYR A 357 -7.28 21.46 -25.28
C TYR A 357 -7.53 21.02 -23.82
N VAL A 358 -7.43 19.72 -23.59
CA VAL A 358 -7.34 19.09 -22.27
C VAL A 358 -6.23 18.04 -22.29
N ASN A 359 -5.40 17.90 -21.23
CA ASN A 359 -4.37 16.85 -21.17
C ASN A 359 -5.02 15.49 -20.87
N ALA A 360 -5.68 14.91 -21.86
CA ALA A 360 -6.40 13.66 -21.80
C ALA A 360 -6.27 12.87 -23.10
N ASN A 361 -6.18 11.54 -22.98
CA ASN A 361 -6.10 10.63 -24.13
C ASN A 361 -7.16 9.55 -24.03
N TYR A 362 -7.77 9.19 -25.15
CA TYR A 362 -8.52 7.94 -25.25
C TYR A 362 -7.58 6.76 -25.19
N ILE A 363 -7.96 5.77 -24.42
CA ILE A 363 -7.26 4.49 -24.24
C ILE A 363 -8.24 3.37 -24.51
N ASP A 364 -7.79 2.39 -25.29
CA ASP A 364 -8.59 1.22 -25.59
C ASP A 364 -8.68 0.29 -24.38
N GLY A 365 -9.86 -0.33 -24.19
CA GLY A 365 -10.08 -1.43 -23.27
C GLY A 365 -9.98 -2.77 -23.99
N TYR A 366 -10.24 -3.88 -23.27
CA TYR A 366 -10.30 -5.21 -23.89
C TYR A 366 -11.47 -5.25 -24.88
N GLN A 367 -11.14 -5.44 -26.17
CA GLN A 367 -12.09 -5.46 -27.29
C GLN A 367 -13.03 -4.23 -27.40
N ARG A 368 -12.70 -3.11 -26.74
CA ARG A 368 -13.47 -1.87 -26.73
C ARG A 368 -12.57 -0.69 -27.05
N SER A 369 -12.77 -0.07 -28.22
CA SER A 369 -12.04 1.14 -28.56
C SER A 369 -12.50 2.32 -27.70
N ASN A 370 -11.55 3.18 -27.29
CA ASN A 370 -11.80 4.38 -26.49
C ASN A 370 -12.59 4.10 -25.19
N HIS A 371 -12.35 2.97 -24.58
CA HIS A 371 -13.06 2.59 -23.34
C HIS A 371 -12.70 3.47 -22.15
N PHE A 372 -11.47 3.98 -22.12
CA PHE A 372 -11.00 4.86 -21.06
C PHE A 372 -10.58 6.22 -21.58
N ILE A 373 -10.63 7.21 -20.68
CA ILE A 373 -9.94 8.49 -20.82
C ILE A 373 -8.90 8.59 -19.72
N ALA A 374 -7.63 8.49 -20.07
CA ALA A 374 -6.53 8.72 -19.15
C ALA A 374 -6.19 10.21 -19.10
N THR A 375 -6.27 10.82 -17.93
CA THR A 375 -6.02 12.25 -17.74
C THR A 375 -5.23 12.54 -16.47
N GLN A 376 -4.63 13.71 -16.38
CA GLN A 376 -4.02 14.21 -15.15
C GLN A 376 -5.08 14.62 -14.12
N GLY A 377 -4.74 14.60 -12.83
CA GLY A 377 -5.55 15.25 -11.81
C GLY A 377 -5.66 16.77 -12.08
N PRO A 378 -6.85 17.35 -12.11
CA PRO A 378 -7.03 18.75 -12.45
C PRO A 378 -6.30 19.69 -11.48
N LYS A 379 -5.73 20.79 -12.01
CA LYS A 379 -5.32 21.97 -11.25
C LYS A 379 -6.54 22.88 -11.06
N GLN A 380 -6.42 23.90 -10.22
CA GLN A 380 -7.52 24.80 -9.90
C GLN A 380 -8.11 25.47 -11.15
N ASP A 381 -7.25 25.88 -12.07
CA ASP A 381 -7.60 26.53 -13.34
C ASP A 381 -8.18 25.58 -14.40
N MET A 382 -8.11 24.26 -14.16
CA MET A 382 -8.55 23.22 -15.09
C MET A 382 -9.83 22.48 -14.64
N ILE A 383 -10.39 22.84 -13.49
CA ILE A 383 -11.58 22.15 -12.95
C ILE A 383 -12.77 22.25 -13.92
N TYR A 384 -12.98 23.43 -14.49
CA TYR A 384 -14.06 23.63 -15.46
C TYR A 384 -13.84 22.80 -16.72
N ASP A 385 -12.63 22.77 -17.27
CA ASP A 385 -12.31 21.98 -18.46
C ASP A 385 -12.46 20.48 -18.20
N PHE A 386 -12.12 20.02 -16.98
CA PHE A 386 -12.33 18.64 -16.57
C PHE A 386 -13.83 18.25 -16.58
N TRP A 387 -14.68 19.06 -15.98
CA TRP A 387 -16.13 18.81 -15.99
C TRP A 387 -16.76 18.95 -17.38
N ARG A 388 -16.23 19.84 -18.22
CA ARG A 388 -16.65 19.94 -19.63
C ARG A 388 -16.35 18.65 -20.40
N MET A 389 -15.18 18.07 -20.18
CA MET A 389 -14.80 16.78 -20.77
C MET A 389 -15.74 15.66 -20.30
N VAL A 390 -15.98 15.55 -19.01
CA VAL A 390 -16.90 14.54 -18.44
C VAL A 390 -18.31 14.67 -19.04
N TRP A 391 -18.80 15.90 -19.20
CA TRP A 391 -20.09 16.17 -19.84
C TRP A 391 -20.10 15.80 -21.33
N GLN A 392 -19.12 16.28 -22.08
CA GLN A 392 -19.05 16.08 -23.53
C GLN A 392 -18.96 14.59 -23.90
N GLU A 393 -18.16 13.85 -23.16
CA GLU A 393 -17.90 12.43 -23.41
C GLU A 393 -18.98 11.51 -22.77
N ASN A 394 -20.00 12.08 -22.13
CA ASN A 394 -21.07 11.34 -21.43
C ASN A 394 -20.52 10.32 -20.43
N CYS A 395 -19.46 10.70 -19.69
CA CYS A 395 -18.81 9.82 -18.74
C CYS A 395 -19.67 9.64 -17.49
N TYR A 396 -19.90 8.39 -17.08
CA TYR A 396 -20.56 8.04 -15.82
C TYR A 396 -19.55 7.84 -14.69
N SER A 397 -18.43 7.17 -14.97
CA SER A 397 -17.45 6.77 -13.97
C SER A 397 -16.16 7.58 -14.04
N ILE A 398 -15.72 8.09 -12.89
CA ILE A 398 -14.41 8.73 -12.69
C ILE A 398 -13.63 7.91 -11.67
N VAL A 399 -12.47 7.38 -12.03
CA VAL A 399 -11.55 6.63 -11.18
C VAL A 399 -10.39 7.53 -10.79
N MET A 400 -10.26 7.81 -9.50
CA MET A 400 -9.21 8.64 -8.92
C MET A 400 -8.27 7.79 -8.06
N LEU A 401 -6.98 7.75 -8.40
CA LEU A 401 -5.96 6.90 -7.79
C LEU A 401 -4.89 7.67 -6.99
N THR A 402 -5.23 8.84 -6.47
CA THR A 402 -4.30 9.68 -5.71
C THR A 402 -5.05 10.42 -4.61
N LYS A 403 -4.38 10.69 -3.50
CA LYS A 403 -4.87 11.64 -2.50
C LYS A 403 -4.73 13.07 -3.02
N LEU A 404 -5.40 14.02 -2.41
CA LEU A 404 -5.26 15.44 -2.77
C LEU A 404 -3.84 15.94 -2.46
N VAL A 405 -3.29 15.51 -1.32
CA VAL A 405 -1.94 15.86 -0.87
C VAL A 405 -1.22 14.57 -0.46
N GLU A 406 -0.02 14.39 -0.98
CA GLU A 406 0.90 13.29 -0.62
C GLU A 406 2.30 13.87 -0.37
N VAL A 407 2.97 13.42 0.70
CA VAL A 407 4.30 13.93 1.12
C VAL A 407 4.34 15.48 1.17
N GLY A 408 3.27 16.11 1.66
CA GLY A 408 3.17 17.57 1.73
C GLY A 408 2.98 18.30 0.39
N ARG A 409 2.89 17.57 -0.73
CA ARG A 409 2.72 18.14 -2.08
C ARG A 409 1.29 17.93 -2.59
N VAL A 410 0.70 18.95 -3.18
CA VAL A 410 -0.61 18.86 -3.84
C VAL A 410 -0.49 17.99 -5.09
N LYS A 411 -1.18 16.86 -5.10
CA LYS A 411 -1.22 15.91 -6.22
C LYS A 411 -2.40 16.15 -7.15
N CYS A 412 -3.51 16.62 -6.58
CA CYS A 412 -4.74 16.93 -7.32
C CYS A 412 -5.49 18.01 -6.54
N CYS A 413 -6.12 18.96 -7.22
CA CYS A 413 -7.06 19.86 -6.56
C CYS A 413 -8.38 19.13 -6.28
N LYS A 414 -9.07 19.52 -5.21
CA LYS A 414 -10.43 19.06 -4.96
C LYS A 414 -11.34 19.69 -6.01
N TYR A 415 -11.79 18.90 -6.96
CA TYR A 415 -12.58 19.34 -8.09
C TYR A 415 -14.10 19.09 -7.93
N TRP A 416 -14.50 18.58 -6.79
CA TRP A 416 -15.91 18.33 -6.45
C TRP A 416 -16.35 19.18 -5.25
N PRO A 417 -17.63 19.59 -5.18
CA PRO A 417 -18.16 20.37 -4.08
C PRO A 417 -18.44 19.52 -2.83
N ASP A 418 -18.62 20.19 -1.68
CA ASP A 418 -19.13 19.54 -0.46
C ASP A 418 -20.66 19.40 -0.47
N ASP A 419 -21.36 20.24 -1.24
CA ASP A 419 -22.81 20.22 -1.46
C ASP A 419 -23.11 20.50 -2.94
N SER A 420 -23.02 21.75 -3.39
CA SER A 420 -23.30 22.14 -4.77
C SER A 420 -22.47 23.34 -5.19
N GLU A 421 -21.87 23.27 -6.40
CA GLU A 421 -21.04 24.35 -6.95
C GLU A 421 -21.23 24.46 -8.47
N VAL A 422 -21.03 25.67 -9.00
CA VAL A 422 -21.15 25.97 -10.45
C VAL A 422 -19.78 26.26 -11.02
N TYR A 423 -19.33 25.43 -11.95
CA TYR A 423 -18.11 25.58 -12.72
C TYR A 423 -18.45 26.02 -14.12
N GLY A 424 -18.33 27.34 -14.40
CA GLY A 424 -18.75 27.92 -15.68
C GLY A 424 -20.24 27.78 -15.96
N ASP A 425 -20.62 26.96 -16.94
CA ASP A 425 -22.01 26.63 -17.28
C ASP A 425 -22.49 25.27 -16.74
N ILE A 426 -21.64 24.58 -15.96
CA ILE A 426 -21.92 23.25 -15.40
C ILE A 426 -22.10 23.37 -13.88
N LYS A 427 -23.23 22.87 -13.40
CA LYS A 427 -23.52 22.72 -11.97
C LYS A 427 -23.30 21.29 -11.55
N ILE A 428 -22.52 21.09 -10.47
CA ILE A 428 -22.26 19.79 -9.83
C ILE A 428 -22.88 19.80 -8.44
N THR A 429 -23.69 18.81 -8.15
CA THR A 429 -24.32 18.62 -6.83
C THR A 429 -23.94 17.25 -6.28
N LEU A 430 -23.40 17.20 -5.08
CA LEU A 430 -23.08 15.96 -4.37
C LEU A 430 -24.38 15.34 -3.83
N MET A 431 -24.71 14.15 -4.28
CA MET A 431 -25.93 13.42 -3.90
C MET A 431 -25.68 12.44 -2.76
N LYS A 432 -24.56 11.69 -2.83
CA LYS A 432 -24.22 10.65 -1.87
C LYS A 432 -22.72 10.52 -1.74
N THR A 433 -22.25 10.26 -0.54
CA THR A 433 -20.88 9.81 -0.25
C THR A 433 -20.94 8.51 0.53
N GLU A 434 -20.20 7.51 0.05
CA GLU A 434 -20.00 6.21 0.69
C GLU A 434 -18.50 6.04 0.93
N THR A 435 -18.09 6.02 2.19
CA THR A 435 -16.68 5.90 2.58
C THR A 435 -16.44 4.50 3.14
N LEU A 436 -15.45 3.82 2.57
CA LEU A 436 -14.96 2.52 3.00
C LEU A 436 -13.50 2.65 3.45
N ALA A 437 -12.93 1.61 4.00
CA ALA A 437 -11.57 1.65 4.53
C ALA A 437 -10.53 2.04 3.45
N GLU A 438 -10.67 1.51 2.25
CA GLU A 438 -9.67 1.65 1.19
C GLU A 438 -10.04 2.66 0.09
N TYR A 439 -11.32 3.00 -0.05
CA TYR A 439 -11.79 3.92 -1.08
C TYR A 439 -13.09 4.62 -0.70
N THR A 440 -13.40 5.70 -1.41
CA THR A 440 -14.64 6.46 -1.25
C THR A 440 -15.38 6.54 -2.58
N VAL A 441 -16.69 6.30 -2.58
CA VAL A 441 -17.56 6.50 -3.75
C VAL A 441 -18.42 7.74 -3.54
N ARG A 442 -18.42 8.65 -4.52
CA ARG A 442 -19.26 9.84 -4.51
C ARG A 442 -20.14 9.86 -5.73
N THR A 443 -21.44 10.07 -5.54
CA THR A 443 -22.42 10.22 -6.62
C THR A 443 -22.77 11.69 -6.76
N PHE A 444 -22.66 12.22 -7.98
CA PHE A 444 -22.98 13.59 -8.33
C PHE A 444 -24.12 13.65 -9.32
N ALA A 445 -24.99 14.66 -9.18
CA ALA A 445 -25.85 15.12 -10.26
C ALA A 445 -25.16 16.27 -10.99
N MET A 446 -24.99 16.13 -12.30
CA MET A 446 -24.36 17.12 -13.17
C MET A 446 -25.42 17.73 -14.10
N GLU A 447 -25.52 19.04 -14.08
CA GLU A 447 -26.47 19.84 -14.89
C GLU A 447 -25.70 20.89 -15.71
N ARG A 448 -26.10 21.11 -16.95
CA ARG A 448 -25.50 22.14 -17.79
C ARG A 448 -26.53 23.18 -18.22
N ARG A 449 -26.19 24.46 -18.10
CA ARG A 449 -27.04 25.56 -18.43
C ARG A 449 -27.48 25.52 -19.93
N GLY A 450 -28.79 25.54 -20.16
CA GLY A 450 -29.35 25.42 -21.51
C GLY A 450 -29.61 23.98 -21.97
N TYR A 451 -29.31 22.98 -21.20
CA TYR A 451 -29.60 21.57 -21.47
C TYR A 451 -30.59 21.04 -20.45
N PRO A 452 -31.67 20.35 -20.85
CA PRO A 452 -32.68 19.82 -19.90
C PRO A 452 -32.23 18.54 -19.25
N ALA A 453 -31.24 17.81 -19.82
CA ALA A 453 -30.75 16.55 -19.29
C ALA A 453 -29.91 16.75 -18.05
N LYS A 454 -30.07 15.86 -17.05
CA LYS A 454 -29.18 15.70 -15.91
C LYS A 454 -28.40 14.42 -16.10
N HIS A 455 -27.10 14.48 -15.87
CA HIS A 455 -26.26 13.30 -15.89
C HIS A 455 -25.91 12.92 -14.46
N GLU A 456 -25.93 11.63 -14.18
CA GLU A 456 -25.36 11.08 -12.94
C GLU A 456 -23.90 10.69 -13.19
N VAL A 457 -23.02 11.06 -12.27
CA VAL A 457 -21.58 10.77 -12.35
C VAL A 457 -21.12 10.17 -11.02
N CYS A 458 -20.49 9.02 -11.08
CA CYS A 458 -19.89 8.35 -9.92
C CYS A 458 -18.38 8.52 -9.91
N GLN A 459 -17.84 9.10 -8.85
CA GLN A 459 -16.41 9.15 -8.59
C GLN A 459 -16.00 8.03 -7.62
N PHE A 460 -15.13 7.17 -8.10
CA PHE A 460 -14.49 6.11 -7.31
C PHE A 460 -13.09 6.56 -6.94
N HIS A 461 -12.85 6.86 -5.68
CA HIS A 461 -11.60 7.42 -5.20
C HIS A 461 -10.85 6.42 -4.32
N PHE A 462 -9.84 5.75 -4.87
CA PHE A 462 -8.97 4.82 -4.15
C PHE A 462 -7.98 5.61 -3.28
N THR A 463 -8.12 5.48 -1.96
CA THR A 463 -7.38 6.28 -0.96
C THR A 463 -6.19 5.53 -0.35
N SER A 464 -6.09 4.20 -0.55
CA SER A 464 -5.09 3.33 0.06
C SER A 464 -3.82 3.14 -0.78
N TRP A 465 -3.70 3.82 -1.93
CA TRP A 465 -2.43 3.82 -2.64
C TRP A 465 -1.36 4.51 -1.81
N PRO A 466 -0.22 3.84 -1.51
CA PRO A 466 0.84 4.44 -0.69
C PRO A 466 1.46 5.66 -1.38
N GLU A 467 1.99 6.58 -0.59
CA GLU A 467 2.62 7.80 -1.12
C GLU A 467 3.83 7.50 -2.01
N HIS A 468 4.52 6.38 -1.73
CA HIS A 468 5.65 5.87 -2.49
C HIS A 468 5.39 4.43 -2.92
N GLY A 469 5.90 4.06 -4.11
CA GLY A 469 5.83 2.70 -4.62
C GLY A 469 4.43 2.26 -5.06
N VAL A 470 4.12 1.01 -4.81
CA VAL A 470 2.88 0.32 -5.14
C VAL A 470 2.18 -0.18 -3.87
N PRO A 471 0.90 -0.56 -3.91
CA PRO A 471 0.25 -1.24 -2.80
C PRO A 471 1.02 -2.51 -2.40
N TYR A 472 1.15 -2.78 -1.11
CA TYR A 472 1.81 -4.00 -0.62
C TYR A 472 1.06 -5.27 -1.05
N HIS A 473 -0.27 -5.18 -1.15
CA HIS A 473 -1.15 -6.26 -1.55
C HIS A 473 -2.13 -5.74 -2.59
N ALA A 474 -2.44 -6.57 -3.57
CA ALA A 474 -3.36 -6.21 -4.65
C ALA A 474 -4.83 -6.29 -4.22
N THR A 475 -5.14 -7.01 -3.14
CA THR A 475 -6.50 -7.39 -2.70
C THR A 475 -7.49 -6.22 -2.73
N GLY A 476 -7.15 -5.09 -2.11
CA GLY A 476 -8.02 -3.92 -2.05
C GLY A 476 -8.20 -3.22 -3.41
N LEU A 477 -7.14 -3.13 -4.21
CA LEU A 477 -7.23 -2.55 -5.55
C LEU A 477 -8.06 -3.45 -6.49
N LEU A 478 -7.97 -4.77 -6.36
CA LEU A 478 -8.77 -5.72 -7.12
C LEU A 478 -10.27 -5.63 -6.73
N ALA A 479 -10.58 -5.55 -5.44
CA ALA A 479 -11.94 -5.32 -4.96
C ALA A 479 -12.51 -3.99 -5.47
N PHE A 480 -11.70 -2.92 -5.43
CA PHE A 480 -12.05 -1.61 -5.98
C PHE A 480 -12.34 -1.67 -7.48
N LEU A 481 -11.51 -2.36 -8.26
CA LEU A 481 -11.69 -2.53 -9.71
C LEU A 481 -13.02 -3.26 -10.01
N ARG A 482 -13.31 -4.36 -9.31
CA ARG A 482 -14.60 -5.08 -9.43
C ARG A 482 -15.76 -4.17 -9.10
N ARG A 483 -15.67 -3.34 -8.06
CA ARG A 483 -16.70 -2.38 -7.67
C ARG A 483 -16.98 -1.36 -8.78
N VAL A 484 -15.93 -0.81 -9.40
CA VAL A 484 -16.08 0.12 -10.52
C VAL A 484 -16.77 -0.55 -11.69
N LYS A 485 -16.33 -1.75 -12.08
CA LYS A 485 -16.93 -2.54 -13.18
C LYS A 485 -18.41 -2.82 -12.94
N ALA A 486 -18.76 -3.32 -11.75
CA ALA A 486 -20.13 -3.65 -11.38
C ALA A 486 -21.07 -2.43 -11.33
N SER A 487 -20.52 -1.24 -11.04
CA SER A 487 -21.30 -0.02 -10.89
C SER A 487 -21.41 0.78 -12.19
N THR A 488 -20.58 0.52 -13.20
CA THR A 488 -20.56 1.26 -14.46
C THR A 488 -21.57 0.69 -15.45
N PRO A 489 -22.60 1.45 -15.86
CA PRO A 489 -23.57 0.96 -16.83
C PRO A 489 -22.94 0.73 -18.22
N PRO A 490 -23.36 -0.26 -18.98
CA PRO A 490 -22.71 -0.64 -20.26
C PRO A 490 -22.85 0.40 -21.37
N ASP A 491 -23.91 1.22 -21.33
CA ASP A 491 -24.26 2.19 -22.40
C ASP A 491 -23.76 3.61 -22.10
N THR A 492 -22.80 3.77 -21.18
CA THR A 492 -22.19 5.06 -20.84
C THR A 492 -20.94 5.35 -21.67
N GLY A 493 -20.50 6.61 -21.67
CA GLY A 493 -19.24 7.04 -22.26
C GLY A 493 -18.02 6.42 -21.57
N PRO A 494 -16.80 6.81 -21.99
CA PRO A 494 -15.56 6.27 -21.44
C PRO A 494 -15.42 6.46 -19.94
N VAL A 495 -14.73 5.52 -19.28
CA VAL A 495 -14.34 5.64 -17.87
C VAL A 495 -13.16 6.61 -17.77
N VAL A 496 -13.31 7.70 -17.04
CA VAL A 496 -12.21 8.65 -16.79
C VAL A 496 -11.32 8.08 -15.69
N VAL A 497 -10.03 7.88 -15.98
CA VAL A 497 -9.05 7.38 -15.00
C VAL A 497 -7.94 8.40 -14.82
N HIS A 498 -7.70 8.82 -13.58
CA HIS A 498 -6.64 9.75 -13.28
C HIS A 498 -5.91 9.45 -11.96
N CYS A 499 -4.66 9.89 -11.90
CA CYS A 499 -3.90 10.03 -10.67
C CYS A 499 -3.39 11.48 -10.58
N SER A 500 -2.16 11.75 -10.16
CA SER A 500 -1.59 13.11 -10.24
C SER A 500 -1.26 13.49 -11.67
N MET A 501 -0.44 12.67 -12.34
CA MET A 501 0.02 12.91 -13.73
C MET A 501 -0.85 12.22 -14.80
N GLY A 502 -1.68 11.29 -14.40
CA GLY A 502 -2.46 10.45 -15.32
C GLY A 502 -1.59 9.50 -16.13
N ALA A 503 -0.59 8.88 -15.50
CA ALA A 503 0.37 8.00 -16.15
C ALA A 503 0.59 6.71 -15.34
N GLY A 504 1.47 6.67 -14.31
CA GLY A 504 1.84 5.46 -13.61
C GLY A 504 0.68 4.67 -13.01
N ARG A 505 0.06 5.18 -11.92
CA ARG A 505 -1.09 4.52 -11.25
C ARG A 505 -2.28 4.34 -12.19
N THR A 506 -2.53 5.32 -13.06
CA THR A 506 -3.55 5.26 -14.12
C THR A 506 -3.29 4.08 -15.05
N GLY A 507 -2.05 3.91 -15.49
CA GLY A 507 -1.65 2.77 -16.33
C GLY A 507 -1.82 1.43 -15.63
N CYS A 508 -1.41 1.32 -14.35
CA CYS A 508 -1.60 0.10 -13.57
C CYS A 508 -3.08 -0.32 -13.54
N TYR A 509 -3.99 0.61 -13.22
CA TYR A 509 -5.42 0.35 -13.18
C TYR A 509 -5.96 -0.14 -14.53
N ILE A 510 -5.61 0.56 -15.62
CA ILE A 510 -6.11 0.21 -16.95
C ILE A 510 -5.57 -1.15 -17.42
N VAL A 511 -4.28 -1.44 -17.18
CA VAL A 511 -3.69 -2.75 -17.55
C VAL A 511 -4.34 -3.87 -16.75
N LEU A 512 -4.60 -3.68 -15.45
CA LEU A 512 -5.31 -4.67 -14.64
C LEU A 512 -6.70 -4.94 -15.20
N ASP A 513 -7.47 -3.89 -15.51
CA ASP A 513 -8.82 -4.03 -16.07
C ASP A 513 -8.81 -4.84 -17.37
N VAL A 514 -7.95 -4.45 -18.32
CA VAL A 514 -7.84 -5.09 -19.65
C VAL A 514 -7.35 -6.53 -19.56
N MET A 515 -6.35 -6.81 -18.70
CA MET A 515 -5.77 -8.15 -18.60
C MET A 515 -6.65 -9.12 -17.86
N LEU A 516 -7.44 -8.67 -16.90
CA LEU A 516 -8.42 -9.53 -16.23
C LEU A 516 -9.56 -9.93 -17.17
N ASP A 517 -10.06 -9.00 -18.00
CA ASP A 517 -11.05 -9.35 -19.04
C ASP A 517 -10.46 -10.32 -20.08
N MET A 518 -9.18 -10.14 -20.46
CA MET A 518 -8.49 -11.06 -21.38
C MET A 518 -8.31 -12.45 -20.74
N ALA A 519 -7.90 -12.51 -19.49
CA ALA A 519 -7.75 -13.75 -18.74
C ALA A 519 -9.05 -14.54 -18.65
N GLU A 520 -10.17 -13.84 -18.36
CA GLU A 520 -11.50 -14.44 -18.29
C GLU A 520 -12.00 -14.94 -19.66
N CYS A 521 -11.84 -14.13 -20.70
CA CYS A 521 -12.38 -14.45 -22.03
C CYS A 521 -11.53 -15.45 -22.82
N GLU A 522 -10.20 -15.38 -22.71
CA GLU A 522 -9.27 -16.12 -23.56
C GLU A 522 -8.40 -17.14 -22.79
N GLY A 523 -8.36 -17.08 -21.47
CA GLY A 523 -7.48 -17.91 -20.63
C GLY A 523 -5.99 -17.60 -20.76
N VAL A 524 -5.66 -16.42 -21.30
CA VAL A 524 -4.29 -15.93 -21.49
C VAL A 524 -4.18 -14.47 -21.07
N VAL A 525 -2.96 -14.02 -20.81
CA VAL A 525 -2.63 -12.61 -20.56
C VAL A 525 -1.44 -12.19 -21.41
N ASP A 526 -1.47 -10.97 -21.93
CA ASP A 526 -0.39 -10.39 -22.73
C ASP A 526 -0.01 -9.02 -22.17
N ILE A 527 0.58 -9.03 -20.98
CA ILE A 527 0.89 -7.82 -20.21
C ILE A 527 1.89 -6.95 -20.95
N TYR A 528 2.93 -7.56 -21.54
CA TYR A 528 3.97 -6.84 -22.25
C TYR A 528 3.42 -6.02 -23.44
N ASN A 529 2.67 -6.64 -24.33
CA ASN A 529 2.12 -5.95 -25.49
C ASN A 529 0.98 -4.98 -25.11
N CYS A 530 0.22 -5.28 -24.04
CA CYS A 530 -0.75 -4.34 -23.47
C CYS A 530 -0.06 -3.05 -23.02
N VAL A 531 0.96 -3.13 -22.20
CA VAL A 531 1.73 -1.96 -21.72
C VAL A 531 2.35 -1.20 -22.89
N LYS A 532 2.91 -1.89 -23.86
CA LYS A 532 3.49 -1.27 -25.07
C LYS A 532 2.46 -0.50 -25.88
N THR A 533 1.27 -1.09 -26.07
CA THR A 533 0.15 -0.43 -26.75
C THR A 533 -0.34 0.79 -25.95
N LEU A 534 -0.49 0.63 -24.65
CA LEU A 534 -0.88 1.70 -23.76
C LEU A 534 0.08 2.90 -23.83
N CYS A 535 1.39 2.64 -23.81
CA CYS A 535 2.43 3.65 -23.94
C CYS A 535 2.42 4.33 -25.34
N SER A 536 1.94 3.66 -26.39
CA SER A 536 1.75 4.26 -27.70
C SER A 536 0.55 5.22 -27.78
N GLN A 537 -0.44 5.06 -26.90
CA GLN A 537 -1.64 5.91 -26.83
C GLN A 537 -1.45 7.10 -25.88
N ARG A 538 -0.75 6.90 -24.76
CA ARG A 538 -0.35 7.95 -23.83
C ARG A 538 1.05 7.70 -23.31
N ILE A 539 1.87 8.74 -23.30
CA ILE A 539 3.29 8.67 -22.91
C ILE A 539 3.43 8.35 -21.42
N ASN A 540 4.46 7.57 -21.05
CA ASN A 540 4.85 7.25 -19.68
C ASN A 540 3.78 6.51 -18.85
N MET A 541 2.91 5.75 -19.49
CA MET A 541 2.06 4.81 -18.75
C MET A 541 2.94 3.73 -18.14
N ILE A 542 2.73 3.41 -16.87
CA ILE A 542 3.62 2.56 -16.05
C ILE A 542 5.01 3.20 -15.88
N GLN A 543 5.22 3.92 -14.78
CA GLN A 543 6.37 4.80 -14.59
C GLN A 543 7.57 4.14 -13.89
N THR A 544 7.37 3.00 -13.26
CA THR A 544 8.43 2.28 -12.53
C THR A 544 8.37 0.78 -12.81
N GLU A 545 9.54 0.14 -12.75
CA GLU A 545 9.66 -1.32 -12.81
C GLU A 545 8.79 -1.99 -11.73
N GLU A 546 8.77 -1.43 -10.53
CA GLU A 546 7.96 -1.89 -9.40
C GLU A 546 6.45 -1.92 -9.75
N GLN A 547 5.95 -0.92 -10.49
CA GLN A 547 4.58 -0.93 -11.00
C GLN A 547 4.35 -2.07 -12.00
N TYR A 548 5.35 -2.35 -12.84
CA TYR A 548 5.26 -3.43 -13.82
C TYR A 548 5.23 -4.82 -13.15
N VAL A 549 6.08 -5.04 -12.14
CA VAL A 549 6.06 -6.25 -11.31
C VAL A 549 4.72 -6.40 -10.58
N PHE A 550 4.25 -5.31 -9.94
CA PHE A 550 2.99 -5.31 -9.21
C PHE A 550 1.78 -5.70 -10.08
N ILE A 551 1.74 -5.27 -11.34
CA ILE A 551 0.68 -5.67 -12.28
C ILE A 551 0.64 -7.19 -12.45
N HIS A 552 1.81 -7.82 -12.62
CA HIS A 552 1.89 -9.27 -12.78
C HIS A 552 1.43 -10.01 -11.53
N ASP A 553 1.89 -9.58 -10.36
CA ASP A 553 1.50 -10.16 -9.09
C ASP A 553 -0.01 -9.97 -8.81
N ALA A 554 -0.57 -8.80 -9.15
CA ALA A 554 -1.99 -8.52 -8.99
C ALA A 554 -2.88 -9.36 -9.92
N ILE A 555 -2.48 -9.53 -11.19
CA ILE A 555 -3.20 -10.40 -12.13
C ILE A 555 -3.14 -11.86 -11.66
N LEU A 556 -1.97 -12.31 -11.20
CA LEU A 556 -1.83 -13.66 -10.64
C LEU A 556 -2.76 -13.86 -9.42
N GLU A 557 -2.77 -12.92 -8.46
CA GLU A 557 -3.67 -12.97 -7.30
C GLU A 557 -5.14 -13.06 -7.74
N ALA A 558 -5.56 -12.22 -8.69
CA ALA A 558 -6.92 -12.24 -9.21
C ALA A 558 -7.31 -13.54 -9.89
N CYS A 559 -6.40 -14.11 -10.70
CA CYS A 559 -6.63 -15.39 -11.40
C CYS A 559 -6.67 -16.59 -10.43
N LEU A 560 -5.88 -16.56 -9.35
CA LEU A 560 -5.86 -17.62 -8.33
C LEU A 560 -7.09 -17.55 -7.42
N CYS A 561 -7.48 -16.35 -6.98
CA CYS A 561 -8.57 -16.16 -6.02
C CYS A 561 -9.96 -16.23 -6.68
N GLY A 562 -10.08 -15.80 -7.94
CA GLY A 562 -11.38 -15.71 -8.63
C GLY A 562 -12.34 -14.69 -8.03
N GLU A 563 -13.64 -14.87 -8.27
CA GLU A 563 -14.73 -14.11 -7.66
C GLU A 563 -15.26 -14.87 -6.42
N THR A 564 -15.17 -14.24 -5.27
CA THR A 564 -15.54 -14.86 -3.97
C THR A 564 -16.74 -14.20 -3.31
N ALA A 565 -17.17 -13.03 -3.82
CA ALA A 565 -18.29 -12.29 -3.30
C ALA A 565 -19.62 -12.94 -3.70
N ILE A 566 -20.47 -13.27 -2.73
CA ILE A 566 -21.75 -13.93 -2.93
C ILE A 566 -22.89 -12.95 -2.58
N PRO A 567 -23.86 -12.68 -3.49
CA PRO A 567 -25.03 -11.90 -3.14
C PRO A 567 -25.83 -12.52 -1.98
N VAL A 568 -26.32 -11.70 -1.07
CA VAL A 568 -27.11 -12.16 0.09
C VAL A 568 -28.29 -13.01 -0.36
N SER A 569 -28.96 -12.66 -1.47
CA SER A 569 -30.08 -13.41 -2.04
C SER A 569 -29.75 -14.84 -2.45
N GLU A 570 -28.49 -15.12 -2.78
CA GLU A 570 -28.04 -16.43 -3.28
C GLU A 570 -27.19 -17.17 -2.23
N PHE A 571 -26.80 -16.49 -1.15
CA PHE A 571 -25.84 -17.01 -0.20
C PHE A 571 -26.19 -18.36 0.40
N ALA A 572 -27.44 -18.55 0.85
CA ALA A 572 -27.87 -19.80 1.49
C ALA A 572 -27.82 -21.02 0.55
N LEU A 573 -28.08 -20.82 -0.75
CA LEU A 573 -27.98 -21.87 -1.76
C LEU A 573 -26.54 -22.16 -2.14
N THR A 574 -25.77 -21.10 -2.45
CA THR A 574 -24.37 -21.19 -2.85
C THR A 574 -23.53 -21.81 -1.73
N TYR A 575 -23.79 -21.47 -0.47
CA TYR A 575 -23.06 -22.06 0.65
C TYR A 575 -23.32 -23.55 0.81
N LYS A 576 -24.55 -24.00 0.57
CA LYS A 576 -24.87 -25.44 0.55
C LYS A 576 -24.12 -26.18 -0.56
N ASP A 577 -23.97 -25.54 -1.72
CA ASP A 577 -23.26 -26.13 -2.85
C ASP A 577 -21.74 -26.18 -2.58
N ILE A 578 -21.16 -25.13 -2.02
CA ILE A 578 -19.75 -25.06 -1.62
C ILE A 578 -19.40 -26.14 -0.58
N LEU A 579 -20.35 -26.55 0.27
CA LEU A 579 -20.14 -27.58 1.28
C LEU A 579 -20.22 -29.01 0.71
N ARG A 580 -20.76 -29.20 -0.51
CA ARG A 580 -20.86 -30.54 -1.11
C ARG A 580 -19.45 -31.09 -1.37
N VAL A 581 -19.26 -32.33 -0.97
CA VAL A 581 -18.05 -33.09 -1.26
C VAL A 581 -18.18 -33.67 -2.66
N ASP A 582 -17.25 -33.32 -3.54
CA ASP A 582 -17.17 -33.97 -4.85
C ASP A 582 -16.72 -35.43 -4.66
N THR A 583 -17.44 -36.32 -5.28
CA THR A 583 -17.22 -37.78 -5.19
C THR A 583 -15.95 -38.24 -5.91
N GLN A 584 -15.45 -37.44 -6.84
CA GLN A 584 -14.22 -37.76 -7.59
C GLN A 584 -12.96 -37.28 -6.87
N SER A 585 -12.97 -36.04 -6.38
CA SER A 585 -11.82 -35.43 -5.69
C SER A 585 -11.78 -35.71 -4.18
N ASN A 586 -12.93 -36.15 -3.60
CA ASN A 586 -13.11 -36.30 -2.16
C ASN A 586 -12.82 -35.02 -1.36
N THR A 587 -12.94 -33.87 -2.00
CA THR A 587 -12.79 -32.53 -1.39
C THR A 587 -14.10 -31.74 -1.53
N SER A 588 -14.27 -30.71 -0.72
CA SER A 588 -15.32 -29.70 -0.91
C SER A 588 -14.71 -28.42 -1.45
N GLN A 589 -15.49 -27.67 -2.21
CA GLN A 589 -15.08 -26.36 -2.74
C GLN A 589 -14.61 -25.42 -1.62
N LEU A 590 -15.28 -25.46 -0.45
CA LEU A 590 -14.85 -24.68 0.72
C LEU A 590 -13.42 -25.04 1.18
N ARG A 591 -13.04 -26.31 1.09
CA ARG A 591 -11.69 -26.74 1.45
C ARG A 591 -10.65 -26.26 0.43
N GLU A 592 -10.98 -26.30 -0.85
CA GLU A 592 -10.12 -25.81 -1.94
C GLU A 592 -9.95 -24.30 -1.85
N GLU A 593 -11.01 -23.57 -1.53
CA GLU A 593 -10.97 -22.12 -1.29
C GLU A 593 -10.05 -21.77 -0.11
N PHE A 594 -10.15 -22.50 1.01
CA PHE A 594 -9.26 -22.30 2.15
C PHE A 594 -7.80 -22.67 1.84
N GLN A 595 -7.55 -23.69 1.02
CA GLN A 595 -6.21 -24.04 0.54
C GLN A 595 -5.65 -22.92 -0.35
N THR A 596 -6.46 -22.38 -1.26
CA THR A 596 -6.10 -21.22 -2.08
C THR A 596 -5.76 -20.02 -1.20
N LEU A 597 -6.60 -19.71 -0.22
CA LEU A 597 -6.34 -18.64 0.75
C LEU A 597 -4.99 -18.83 1.47
N ASN A 598 -4.67 -20.04 1.87
CA ASN A 598 -3.37 -20.35 2.51
C ASN A 598 -2.20 -20.17 1.53
N SER A 599 -2.38 -20.52 0.25
CA SER A 599 -1.32 -20.39 -0.76
C SER A 599 -1.02 -18.92 -1.15
N VAL A 600 -2.05 -18.05 -1.09
CA VAL A 600 -1.92 -16.61 -1.41
C VAL A 600 -1.72 -15.73 -0.17
N THR A 601 -1.71 -16.33 1.03
CA THR A 601 -1.40 -15.61 2.27
C THR A 601 0.11 -15.35 2.35
N PRO A 602 0.55 -14.12 2.67
CA PRO A 602 1.96 -13.84 2.89
C PRO A 602 2.53 -14.73 4.00
N HIS A 603 3.65 -15.38 3.73
CA HIS A 603 4.42 -16.03 4.79
C HIS A 603 5.05 -14.98 5.69
N LEU A 604 5.19 -15.33 6.99
CA LEU A 604 5.87 -14.46 7.94
C LEU A 604 7.34 -14.32 7.51
N ASP A 605 7.69 -13.15 6.96
CA ASP A 605 9.07 -12.83 6.65
C ASP A 605 9.75 -12.26 7.89
N VAL A 606 10.84 -12.87 8.29
CA VAL A 606 11.67 -12.43 9.43
C VAL A 606 12.15 -10.99 9.21
N GLU A 607 12.46 -10.61 7.97
CA GLU A 607 12.88 -9.25 7.63
C GLU A 607 11.75 -8.23 7.80
N GLU A 608 10.51 -8.61 7.54
CA GLU A 608 9.34 -7.76 7.72
C GLU A 608 8.93 -7.56 9.19
N CYS A 609 9.38 -8.43 10.10
CA CYS A 609 9.09 -8.38 11.53
C CYS A 609 10.31 -7.89 12.35
N SER A 610 11.18 -7.12 11.75
CA SER A 610 12.49 -6.73 12.30
C SER A 610 12.39 -6.05 13.67
N VAL A 611 11.39 -5.23 13.91
CA VAL A 611 11.17 -4.51 15.18
C VAL A 611 10.76 -5.47 16.28
N SER A 612 9.88 -6.43 15.98
CA SER A 612 9.44 -7.46 16.94
C SER A 612 10.58 -8.37 17.39
N LEU A 613 11.55 -8.59 16.51
CA LEU A 613 12.67 -9.51 16.73
C LEU A 613 13.88 -8.87 17.43
N LEU A 614 13.87 -7.55 17.64
CA LEU A 614 14.93 -6.89 18.44
C LEU A 614 15.08 -7.55 19.82
N PRO A 615 16.31 -7.77 20.30
CA PRO A 615 16.54 -8.44 21.59
C PRO A 615 15.73 -7.86 22.75
N ARG A 616 15.60 -6.52 22.80
CA ARG A 616 14.83 -5.78 23.83
C ARG A 616 13.31 -5.99 23.75
N ASN A 617 12.79 -6.50 22.62
CA ASN A 617 11.36 -6.67 22.37
C ASN A 617 10.91 -8.13 22.45
N ARG A 618 11.86 -9.10 22.44
CA ARG A 618 11.55 -10.55 22.45
C ARG A 618 10.72 -10.98 23.64
N GLU A 619 11.05 -10.50 24.83
CA GLU A 619 10.34 -10.82 26.05
C GLU A 619 8.92 -10.23 26.13
N LYS A 620 8.59 -9.30 25.25
CA LYS A 620 7.26 -8.73 25.13
C LYS A 620 6.36 -9.53 24.18
N ASN A 621 6.90 -10.52 23.47
CA ASN A 621 6.16 -11.41 22.59
C ASN A 621 5.77 -12.69 23.32
N ARG A 622 4.48 -13.00 23.35
CA ARG A 622 3.95 -14.24 23.93
C ARG A 622 4.35 -15.46 23.11
N SER A 623 4.39 -15.32 21.78
CA SER A 623 4.88 -16.31 20.82
C SER A 623 5.73 -15.60 19.77
N MET A 624 6.78 -16.26 19.31
CA MET A 624 7.63 -15.78 18.23
C MET A 624 7.10 -16.16 16.85
N ASP A 625 6.09 -17.04 16.78
CA ASP A 625 5.46 -17.47 15.53
C ASP A 625 4.30 -16.56 15.12
N VAL A 626 3.87 -15.68 16.03
CA VAL A 626 2.70 -14.78 15.82
C VAL A 626 3.14 -13.34 16.01
N LEU A 627 3.84 -12.81 15.02
CA LEU A 627 4.35 -11.45 15.01
C LEU A 627 3.65 -10.62 13.93
N PRO A 628 3.35 -9.34 14.20
CA PRO A 628 2.91 -8.43 13.15
C PRO A 628 4.09 -7.95 12.31
N PRO A 629 3.95 -7.79 10.99
CA PRO A 629 4.96 -7.13 10.18
C PRO A 629 5.09 -5.65 10.57
N ASP A 630 6.30 -5.10 10.42
CA ASP A 630 6.61 -3.71 10.83
C ASP A 630 5.65 -2.67 10.24
N ARG A 631 5.11 -2.92 9.03
CA ARG A 631 4.14 -2.04 8.37
C ARG A 631 2.78 -1.96 9.07
N ALA A 632 2.35 -3.03 9.73
CA ALA A 632 1.09 -3.11 10.46
C ALA A 632 1.25 -2.87 11.98
N LEU A 633 2.48 -2.74 12.47
CA LEU A 633 2.79 -2.66 13.88
C LEU A 633 2.29 -1.35 14.51
N ALA A 634 1.60 -1.46 15.65
CA ALA A 634 1.23 -0.33 16.48
C ALA A 634 2.43 0.09 17.35
N PHE A 635 2.74 1.38 17.40
CA PHE A 635 3.80 1.95 18.24
C PHE A 635 3.23 2.79 19.36
N LEU A 636 3.74 2.60 20.58
CA LEU A 636 3.34 3.39 21.73
C LEU A 636 3.98 4.79 21.72
N VAL A 637 3.25 5.77 22.22
CA VAL A 637 3.78 7.11 22.43
C VAL A 637 4.67 7.09 23.68
N THR A 638 5.97 7.37 23.54
CA THR A 638 6.88 7.49 24.68
C THR A 638 7.25 8.95 24.91
N THR A 639 7.29 9.36 26.17
CA THR A 639 7.70 10.70 26.60
C THR A 639 9.12 10.71 27.17
N GLU A 640 9.67 9.55 27.50
CA GLU A 640 10.99 9.37 28.11
C GLU A 640 11.98 8.81 27.11
N VAL A 641 13.25 9.19 27.28
CA VAL A 641 14.34 8.80 26.36
C VAL A 641 14.56 7.27 26.36
N ASP A 642 14.28 6.60 27.47
CA ASP A 642 14.48 5.16 27.66
C ASP A 642 13.19 4.34 27.58
N GLY A 643 12.05 4.96 27.29
CA GLY A 643 10.76 4.28 27.17
C GLY A 643 10.68 3.40 25.93
N SER A 644 10.27 2.13 26.11
CA SER A 644 9.98 1.25 24.98
C SER A 644 8.67 1.67 24.30
N ASP A 645 8.72 1.82 22.97
CA ASP A 645 7.57 2.11 22.11
C ASP A 645 6.93 0.85 21.50
N TYR A 646 7.48 -0.33 21.82
CA TYR A 646 7.05 -1.60 21.26
C TYR A 646 6.00 -2.30 22.11
N ILE A 647 4.98 -2.77 21.44
CA ILE A 647 4.03 -3.80 21.88
C ILE A 647 3.69 -4.69 20.69
N ASN A 648 3.51 -6.01 20.89
CA ASN A 648 3.00 -6.90 19.84
C ASN A 648 1.52 -6.59 19.60
N ALA A 649 1.25 -5.64 18.72
CA ALA A 649 -0.10 -5.25 18.34
C ALA A 649 -0.12 -4.82 16.87
N ALA A 650 -1.10 -5.31 16.10
CA ALA A 650 -1.31 -5.01 14.70
C ALA A 650 -2.52 -4.09 14.50
N LEU A 651 -2.35 -3.08 13.65
CA LEU A 651 -3.46 -2.25 13.16
C LEU A 651 -4.07 -2.91 11.93
N MET A 652 -5.38 -3.10 11.94
CA MET A 652 -6.12 -3.73 10.86
C MET A 652 -7.36 -2.93 10.49
N ASP A 653 -7.67 -2.92 9.20
CA ASP A 653 -8.86 -2.27 8.70
C ASP A 653 -10.10 -3.16 8.93
N SER A 654 -11.26 -2.54 9.15
CA SER A 654 -12.54 -3.18 8.89
C SER A 654 -12.94 -2.94 7.44
N PHE A 655 -14.13 -3.36 7.04
CA PHE A 655 -14.64 -3.06 5.71
C PHE A 655 -14.96 -1.56 5.55
N LEU A 656 -15.44 -0.92 6.61
CA LEU A 656 -15.85 0.49 6.60
C LEU A 656 -14.76 1.47 7.04
N HIS A 657 -13.92 1.07 7.99
CA HIS A 657 -13.02 2.00 8.67
C HIS A 657 -11.57 1.54 8.64
N PRO A 658 -10.63 2.42 8.23
CA PRO A 658 -9.20 2.12 8.29
C PRO A 658 -8.74 2.04 9.75
N ALA A 659 -7.85 1.07 10.04
CA ALA A 659 -7.30 0.81 11.37
C ALA A 659 -8.37 0.70 12.48
N ALA A 660 -9.51 0.08 12.16
CA ALA A 660 -10.63 -0.12 13.11
C ALA A 660 -10.25 -1.04 14.26
N PHE A 661 -9.42 -2.07 13.97
CA PHE A 661 -9.01 -3.06 14.95
C PHE A 661 -7.56 -2.86 15.36
N VAL A 662 -7.30 -3.10 16.65
CA VAL A 662 -5.97 -3.22 17.24
C VAL A 662 -5.86 -4.63 17.81
N VAL A 663 -5.19 -5.53 17.08
CA VAL A 663 -5.13 -6.94 17.46
C VAL A 663 -3.83 -7.25 18.20
N THR A 664 -3.94 -7.78 19.41
CA THR A 664 -2.80 -8.05 20.30
C THR A 664 -2.98 -9.40 21.01
N PRO A 665 -1.92 -10.07 21.48
CA PRO A 665 -2.04 -11.18 22.42
C PRO A 665 -2.60 -10.71 23.78
N HIS A 666 -3.12 -11.67 24.56
CA HIS A 666 -3.42 -11.38 25.98
C HIS A 666 -2.16 -10.83 26.69
N PRO A 667 -2.26 -9.71 27.40
CA PRO A 667 -1.11 -9.06 28.02
C PRO A 667 -0.29 -10.01 28.91
N LEU A 668 1.03 -9.91 28.84
CA LEU A 668 1.95 -10.54 29.78
C LEU A 668 2.09 -9.66 31.04
N PRO A 669 2.59 -10.20 32.14
CA PRO A 669 2.83 -9.38 33.35
C PRO A 669 3.67 -8.12 33.07
N ASN A 670 4.69 -8.23 32.23
CA ASN A 670 5.59 -7.15 31.84
C ASN A 670 5.04 -6.24 30.74
N THR A 671 3.93 -6.60 30.05
CA THR A 671 3.31 -5.79 29.01
C THR A 671 1.96 -5.19 29.38
N THR A 672 1.48 -5.39 30.61
CA THR A 672 0.20 -4.83 31.08
C THR A 672 0.18 -3.30 31.03
N VAL A 673 1.28 -2.64 31.36
CA VAL A 673 1.42 -1.19 31.26
C VAL A 673 1.36 -0.76 29.79
N ASP A 674 2.08 -1.46 28.92
CA ASP A 674 2.09 -1.17 27.49
C ASP A 674 0.71 -1.37 26.86
N PHE A 675 -0.06 -2.37 27.33
CA PHE A 675 -1.43 -2.61 26.87
C PHE A 675 -2.36 -1.41 27.19
N TRP A 676 -2.34 -0.88 28.41
CA TRP A 676 -3.17 0.28 28.76
C TRP A 676 -2.70 1.56 28.08
N ARG A 677 -1.39 1.71 27.82
CA ARG A 677 -0.86 2.78 26.96
C ARG A 677 -1.39 2.65 25.53
N LEU A 678 -1.41 1.42 24.97
CA LEU A 678 -1.96 1.14 23.64
C LEU A 678 -3.43 1.56 23.55
N VAL A 679 -4.25 1.15 24.54
CA VAL A 679 -5.67 1.52 24.60
C VAL A 679 -5.85 3.03 24.59
N PHE A 680 -5.06 3.77 25.36
CA PHE A 680 -5.15 5.22 25.46
C PHE A 680 -4.59 5.94 24.23
N ASP A 681 -3.40 5.57 23.78
CA ASP A 681 -2.69 6.21 22.65
C ASP A 681 -3.46 6.10 21.33
N TYR A 682 -4.22 5.03 21.15
CA TYR A 682 -5.03 4.79 19.95
C TYR A 682 -6.51 5.17 20.12
N GLY A 683 -6.90 5.70 21.26
CA GLY A 683 -8.28 6.10 21.55
C GLY A 683 -9.25 4.92 21.44
N CYS A 684 -8.87 3.75 21.97
CA CYS A 684 -9.67 2.55 21.87
C CYS A 684 -10.84 2.59 22.86
N THR A 685 -12.06 2.61 22.36
CA THR A 685 -13.29 2.68 23.18
C THR A 685 -13.84 1.30 23.55
N SER A 686 -13.34 0.25 22.91
CA SER A 686 -13.73 -1.14 23.15
C SER A 686 -12.52 -2.04 23.35
N ILE A 687 -12.64 -3.01 24.27
CA ILE A 687 -11.72 -4.13 24.43
C ILE A 687 -12.53 -5.42 24.34
N VAL A 688 -12.20 -6.29 23.40
CA VAL A 688 -12.85 -7.61 23.23
C VAL A 688 -11.86 -8.71 23.63
N MET A 689 -12.20 -9.42 24.69
CA MET A 689 -11.43 -10.54 25.25
C MET A 689 -12.09 -11.86 24.88
N LEU A 690 -11.42 -12.70 24.08
CA LEU A 690 -11.92 -13.97 23.54
C LEU A 690 -11.31 -15.21 24.23
N ASN A 691 -10.56 -15.03 25.30
CA ASN A 691 -10.00 -16.10 26.11
C ASN A 691 -10.40 -15.95 27.57
N GLN A 692 -10.24 -17.01 28.34
CA GLN A 692 -10.52 -17.00 29.79
C GLN A 692 -9.25 -16.73 30.58
N ASN A 693 -9.42 -16.15 31.79
CA ASN A 693 -8.32 -16.07 32.74
C ASN A 693 -7.90 -17.46 33.17
N ASN A 694 -6.59 -17.73 33.12
CA ASN A 694 -6.02 -18.98 33.54
C ASN A 694 -4.75 -18.73 34.35
N GLN A 695 -4.87 -18.71 35.65
CA GLN A 695 -3.74 -18.53 36.57
C GLN A 695 -2.97 -19.84 36.84
N SER A 696 -3.62 -20.97 36.57
CA SER A 696 -3.05 -22.30 36.88
C SER A 696 -2.04 -22.79 35.83
N ASN A 697 -2.02 -22.20 34.65
CA ASN A 697 -1.06 -22.57 33.62
C ASN A 697 0.24 -21.79 33.78
N SER A 698 1.26 -22.44 34.32
CA SER A 698 2.56 -21.83 34.57
C SER A 698 3.33 -21.45 33.29
N ALA A 699 3.07 -22.13 32.16
CA ALA A 699 3.76 -21.89 30.91
C ALA A 699 3.19 -20.67 30.12
N TRP A 700 1.88 -20.46 30.22
CA TRP A 700 1.16 -19.41 29.48
C TRP A 700 0.08 -18.74 30.33
N PRO A 701 0.46 -17.98 31.39
CA PRO A 701 -0.51 -17.38 32.28
C PRO A 701 -1.35 -16.32 31.56
N CYS A 702 -2.68 -16.40 31.75
CA CYS A 702 -3.61 -15.34 31.37
C CYS A 702 -4.07 -14.64 32.65
N LEU A 703 -3.29 -13.64 33.06
CA LEU A 703 -3.55 -12.91 34.29
C LEU A 703 -4.59 -11.81 34.03
N GLN A 704 -5.30 -11.47 35.09
CA GLN A 704 -6.18 -10.30 35.07
C GLN A 704 -5.36 -9.02 34.97
N TYR A 705 -5.67 -8.16 34.03
CA TYR A 705 -4.95 -6.90 33.76
C TYR A 705 -5.79 -5.65 34.05
N TRP A 706 -6.93 -5.82 34.73
CA TRP A 706 -7.85 -4.73 35.08
C TRP A 706 -8.18 -4.75 36.58
N PRO A 707 -8.59 -3.60 37.19
CA PRO A 707 -9.06 -3.56 38.58
C PRO A 707 -10.40 -4.28 38.74
N GLU A 708 -10.57 -5.05 39.82
CA GLU A 708 -11.87 -5.65 40.17
C GLU A 708 -12.82 -4.65 40.81
N THR A 709 -12.28 -3.69 41.49
CA THR A 709 -13.02 -2.62 42.19
C THR A 709 -12.20 -1.33 42.24
N GLY A 710 -12.87 -0.20 42.17
CA GLY A 710 -12.23 1.11 42.30
C GLY A 710 -11.22 1.40 41.18
N MET A 711 -10.09 1.99 41.55
CA MET A 711 -9.06 2.48 40.66
C MET A 711 -7.72 1.76 40.92
N GLN A 712 -7.00 1.43 39.85
CA GLN A 712 -5.65 0.86 39.91
C GLN A 712 -4.73 1.61 38.95
N GLN A 713 -3.48 1.81 39.38
CA GLN A 713 -2.46 2.45 38.57
C GLN A 713 -1.58 1.40 37.88
N PHE A 714 -1.32 1.59 36.57
CA PHE A 714 -0.44 0.80 35.73
C PHE A 714 0.59 1.74 35.07
N GLY A 715 1.74 1.92 35.69
CA GLY A 715 2.72 2.92 35.28
C GLY A 715 2.12 4.33 35.24
N PRO A 716 2.16 5.01 34.07
CA PRO A 716 1.55 6.33 33.91
C PRO A 716 0.02 6.28 33.72
N MET A 717 -0.57 5.08 33.63
CA MET A 717 -1.99 4.92 33.38
C MET A 717 -2.76 4.66 34.66
N THR A 718 -3.90 5.32 34.84
CA THR A 718 -4.89 4.99 35.88
C THR A 718 -6.13 4.43 35.23
N VAL A 719 -6.58 3.27 35.75
CA VAL A 719 -7.77 2.56 35.27
C VAL A 719 -8.76 2.44 36.42
N GLU A 720 -9.94 3.02 36.26
CA GLU A 720 -11.02 3.01 37.25
C GLU A 720 -12.19 2.18 36.71
N LEU A 721 -12.66 1.20 37.48
CA LEU A 721 -13.89 0.48 37.18
C LEU A 721 -15.11 1.31 37.55
N LEU A 722 -15.90 1.74 36.56
CA LEU A 722 -17.12 2.53 36.74
C LEU A 722 -18.36 1.63 36.93
N SER A 723 -18.47 0.56 36.17
CA SER A 723 -19.61 -0.37 36.28
C SER A 723 -19.24 -1.74 35.72
N ARG A 724 -19.97 -2.77 36.18
CA ARG A 724 -19.88 -4.14 35.70
C ARG A 724 -21.30 -4.71 35.48
N SER A 725 -21.51 -5.38 34.35
CA SER A 725 -22.68 -6.18 34.06
C SER A 725 -22.28 -7.56 33.65
N THR A 726 -23.07 -8.56 33.96
CA THR A 726 -22.81 -9.96 33.65
C THR A 726 -24.06 -10.57 33.04
N ASP A 727 -23.95 -10.96 31.81
CA ASP A 727 -24.93 -11.78 31.10
C ASP A 727 -24.44 -13.22 31.05
N ASP A 728 -25.29 -14.16 30.59
CA ASP A 728 -24.90 -15.58 30.49
C ASP A 728 -23.72 -15.83 29.56
N ASP A 729 -23.50 -14.96 28.57
CA ASP A 729 -22.55 -15.14 27.51
C ASP A 729 -21.36 -14.14 27.57
N VAL A 730 -21.55 -12.94 28.14
CA VAL A 730 -20.58 -11.85 28.14
C VAL A 730 -20.54 -11.13 29.49
N ILE A 731 -19.34 -10.89 30.00
CA ILE A 731 -19.14 -9.95 31.11
C ILE A 731 -18.69 -8.62 30.52
N THR A 732 -19.48 -7.56 30.76
CA THR A 732 -19.15 -6.19 30.36
C THR A 732 -18.64 -5.38 31.55
N ARG A 733 -17.56 -4.64 31.35
CA ARG A 733 -17.02 -3.69 32.33
C ARG A 733 -16.83 -2.33 31.67
N LEU A 734 -17.14 -1.27 32.37
CA LEU A 734 -16.90 0.09 31.91
C LEU A 734 -15.76 0.68 32.71
N PHE A 735 -14.70 1.11 32.02
CA PHE A 735 -13.54 1.70 32.64
C PHE A 735 -13.39 3.17 32.25
N ARG A 736 -12.84 3.97 33.17
CA ARG A 736 -12.26 5.27 32.89
C ARG A 736 -10.76 5.13 32.92
N VAL A 737 -10.12 5.53 31.82
CA VAL A 737 -8.65 5.41 31.64
C VAL A 737 -8.08 6.82 31.51
N ASN A 738 -7.05 7.13 32.30
CA ASN A 738 -6.35 8.41 32.24
C ASN A 738 -4.84 8.18 32.18
N ASN A 739 -4.15 9.13 31.57
CA ASN A 739 -2.69 9.21 31.62
C ASN A 739 -2.27 10.36 32.52
N ILE A 740 -1.65 10.06 33.67
CA ILE A 740 -1.23 11.09 34.65
C ILE A 740 -0.14 12.02 34.14
N THR A 741 0.59 11.63 33.08
CA THR A 741 1.62 12.47 32.46
C THR A 741 1.07 13.33 31.33
N ARG A 742 -0.17 13.07 30.89
CA ARG A 742 -0.83 13.75 29.78
C ARG A 742 -2.27 14.16 30.13
N LEU A 743 -2.45 14.80 31.29
CA LEU A 743 -3.77 15.18 31.83
C LEU A 743 -4.60 16.06 30.90
N GLN A 744 -3.96 16.83 30.03
CA GLN A 744 -4.62 17.69 29.04
C GLN A 744 -5.36 16.92 27.92
N GLU A 745 -5.06 15.64 27.73
CA GLU A 745 -5.73 14.81 26.73
C GLU A 745 -7.08 14.27 27.20
N GLY A 746 -7.42 14.48 28.47
CA GLY A 746 -8.70 14.11 29.06
C GLY A 746 -8.80 12.63 29.42
N ASN A 747 -10.04 12.20 29.66
CA ASN A 747 -10.37 10.84 30.06
C ASN A 747 -10.88 10.03 28.88
N LEU A 748 -10.45 8.78 28.77
CA LEU A 748 -10.98 7.81 27.81
C LEU A 748 -11.94 6.87 28.54
N VAL A 749 -13.16 6.71 28.02
CA VAL A 749 -14.14 5.74 28.52
C VAL A 749 -14.07 4.50 27.64
N VAL A 750 -13.81 3.34 28.25
CA VAL A 750 -13.55 2.07 27.56
C VAL A 750 -14.51 1.01 28.06
N ARG A 751 -15.21 0.33 27.13
CA ARG A 751 -16.01 -0.84 27.46
C ARG A 751 -15.24 -2.11 27.15
N HIS A 752 -15.09 -2.96 28.17
CA HIS A 752 -14.43 -4.25 28.08
C HIS A 752 -15.50 -5.36 27.99
N PHE A 753 -15.41 -6.18 26.95
CA PHE A 753 -16.28 -7.31 26.70
C PHE A 753 -15.49 -8.60 26.86
N GLN A 754 -15.79 -9.39 27.90
CA GLN A 754 -15.20 -10.72 28.10
C GLN A 754 -16.20 -11.77 27.67
N PHE A 755 -15.90 -12.48 26.58
CA PHE A 755 -16.75 -13.53 26.05
C PHE A 755 -16.54 -14.85 26.81
N LEU A 756 -17.64 -15.47 27.30
CA LEU A 756 -17.58 -16.65 28.17
C LEU A 756 -17.81 -17.98 27.45
N ARG A 757 -18.47 -17.96 26.28
CA ARG A 757 -18.87 -19.15 25.52
C ARG A 757 -17.81 -19.59 24.50
N TRP A 758 -16.57 -19.61 24.90
CA TRP A 758 -15.47 -20.16 24.09
C TRP A 758 -14.60 -21.05 24.97
N SER A 759 -14.86 -22.34 24.91
CA SER A 759 -14.13 -23.33 25.70
C SER A 759 -12.64 -23.36 25.35
N ALA A 760 -11.80 -23.62 26.35
CA ALA A 760 -10.40 -23.87 26.11
C ALA A 760 -10.22 -25.05 25.14
N TYR A 761 -9.19 -25.02 24.30
CA TYR A 761 -8.88 -26.08 23.32
C TYR A 761 -9.90 -26.25 22.16
N ARG A 762 -10.91 -25.37 22.03
CA ARG A 762 -11.78 -25.35 20.86
C ARG A 762 -11.36 -24.23 19.89
N ASP A 763 -11.38 -24.55 18.61
CA ASP A 763 -11.07 -23.58 17.56
C ASP A 763 -12.19 -22.57 17.36
N ILE A 764 -13.42 -22.97 17.57
CA ILE A 764 -14.65 -22.18 17.38
C ILE A 764 -15.42 -21.98 18.67
N PRO A 765 -16.27 -20.94 18.77
CA PRO A 765 -17.15 -20.71 19.92
C PRO A 765 -18.16 -21.84 20.13
N ASP A 766 -18.60 -22.04 21.39
CA ASP A 766 -19.57 -23.06 21.76
C ASP A 766 -20.97 -22.78 21.20
N SER A 767 -21.30 -21.51 20.88
CA SER A 767 -22.61 -21.06 20.37
C SER A 767 -22.46 -19.90 19.38
N LYS A 768 -22.95 -20.09 18.14
CA LYS A 768 -23.04 -19.03 17.12
C LYS A 768 -23.89 -17.86 17.60
N LYS A 769 -25.04 -18.13 18.20
CA LYS A 769 -25.94 -17.09 18.71
C LYS A 769 -25.31 -16.24 19.79
N ALA A 770 -24.57 -16.84 20.74
CA ALA A 770 -23.85 -16.10 21.77
C ALA A 770 -22.77 -15.21 21.14
N PHE A 771 -22.09 -15.69 20.09
CA PHE A 771 -21.07 -14.91 19.38
C PHE A 771 -21.69 -13.74 18.60
N LEU A 772 -22.85 -13.92 17.96
CA LEU A 772 -23.62 -12.83 17.35
C LEU A 772 -24.07 -11.79 18.39
N THR A 773 -24.47 -12.24 19.58
CA THR A 773 -24.81 -11.33 20.68
C THR A 773 -23.62 -10.46 21.08
N LEU A 774 -22.42 -11.04 21.18
CA LEU A 774 -21.18 -10.29 21.43
C LEU A 774 -20.94 -9.25 20.34
N LEU A 775 -20.97 -9.64 19.06
CA LEU A 775 -20.76 -8.73 17.92
C LEU A 775 -21.78 -7.57 17.94
N ALA A 776 -23.06 -7.87 18.18
CA ALA A 776 -24.11 -6.87 18.27
C ALA A 776 -23.91 -5.89 19.44
N GLN A 777 -23.48 -6.38 20.62
CA GLN A 777 -23.18 -5.54 21.77
C GLN A 777 -22.01 -4.59 21.51
N VAL A 778 -20.94 -5.09 20.89
CA VAL A 778 -19.76 -4.29 20.52
C VAL A 778 -20.15 -3.25 19.48
N HIS A 779 -20.84 -3.66 18.41
CA HIS A 779 -21.31 -2.73 17.37
C HIS A 779 -22.20 -1.62 17.91
N LYS A 780 -23.16 -1.97 18.79
CA LYS A 780 -24.02 -0.98 19.44
C LYS A 780 -23.21 0.04 20.24
N TRP A 781 -22.22 -0.41 21.00
CA TRP A 781 -21.34 0.47 21.77
C TRP A 781 -20.50 1.38 20.87
N GLN A 782 -19.99 0.86 19.76
CA GLN A 782 -19.25 1.67 18.80
C GLN A 782 -20.11 2.78 18.18
N LEU A 783 -21.37 2.50 17.88
CA LEU A 783 -22.31 3.55 17.43
C LEU A 783 -22.56 4.65 18.49
N GLU A 784 -22.51 4.29 19.79
CA GLU A 784 -22.67 5.24 20.88
C GLU A 784 -21.42 6.11 21.10
N CYS A 785 -20.22 5.57 20.85
CA CYS A 785 -18.94 6.24 21.10
C CYS A 785 -18.36 6.99 19.90
N GLY A 786 -18.86 6.74 18.69
CA GLY A 786 -18.30 7.31 17.45
C GLY A 786 -17.02 6.57 16.99
N ASP A 787 -16.01 7.28 16.49
CA ASP A 787 -14.85 6.78 15.77
C ASP A 787 -13.79 6.05 16.63
N GLY A 788 -14.16 5.47 17.76
CA GLY A 788 -13.23 4.73 18.63
C GLY A 788 -12.80 3.39 18.02
N ARG A 789 -11.53 3.00 18.24
CA ARG A 789 -11.00 1.70 17.81
C ARG A 789 -11.38 0.59 18.76
N ILE A 790 -11.31 -0.65 18.25
CA ILE A 790 -11.59 -1.88 19.00
C ILE A 790 -10.27 -2.63 19.23
N VAL A 791 -9.85 -2.81 20.48
CA VAL A 791 -8.80 -3.75 20.83
C VAL A 791 -9.40 -5.15 20.85
N VAL A 792 -8.84 -6.07 20.08
CA VAL A 792 -9.27 -7.47 20.06
C VAL A 792 -8.11 -8.36 20.48
N HIS A 793 -8.31 -9.18 21.51
CA HIS A 793 -7.28 -10.11 21.92
C HIS A 793 -7.83 -11.50 22.29
N CYS A 794 -7.01 -12.48 22.01
CA CYS A 794 -7.14 -13.85 22.52
C CYS A 794 -5.79 -14.27 23.14
N LEU A 795 -5.51 -15.55 23.33
CA LEU A 795 -4.25 -15.99 23.92
C LEU A 795 -3.03 -15.48 23.15
N ASN A 796 -3.00 -15.72 21.82
CA ASN A 796 -1.86 -15.38 20.93
C ASN A 796 -2.15 -14.19 20.00
N GLY A 797 -3.40 -13.66 19.96
CA GLY A 797 -3.80 -12.61 19.03
C GLY A 797 -3.85 -13.06 17.57
N GLY A 798 -4.21 -14.33 17.32
CA GLY A 798 -4.32 -14.94 15.99
C GLY A 798 -5.74 -15.41 15.69
N GLY A 799 -5.96 -16.70 15.53
CA GLY A 799 -7.18 -17.32 15.01
C GLY A 799 -8.51 -16.81 15.58
N ARG A 800 -8.67 -16.80 16.93
CA ARG A 800 -9.92 -16.31 17.56
C ARG A 800 -10.16 -14.83 17.32
N SER A 801 -9.11 -14.01 17.45
CA SER A 801 -9.19 -12.58 17.16
C SER A 801 -9.51 -12.34 15.69
N GLY A 802 -8.93 -13.15 14.79
CA GLY A 802 -9.21 -13.13 13.37
C GLY A 802 -10.67 -13.42 13.04
N MET A 803 -11.27 -14.42 13.70
CA MET A 803 -12.68 -14.73 13.52
C MET A 803 -13.58 -13.56 13.92
N PHE A 804 -13.30 -12.90 15.05
CA PHE A 804 -14.08 -11.73 15.48
C PHE A 804 -13.99 -10.60 14.45
N CYS A 805 -12.79 -10.27 13.98
CA CYS A 805 -12.57 -9.21 12.99
C CYS A 805 -13.23 -9.57 11.65
N ALA A 806 -13.05 -10.82 11.15
CA ALA A 806 -13.63 -11.27 9.90
C ALA A 806 -15.18 -11.25 9.95
N CYS A 807 -15.78 -11.75 11.02
CA CYS A 807 -17.23 -11.73 11.19
C CYS A 807 -17.80 -10.30 11.27
N THR A 808 -17.07 -9.36 11.92
CA THR A 808 -17.45 -7.94 11.91
C THR A 808 -17.44 -7.37 10.49
N MET A 809 -16.37 -7.62 9.70
CA MET A 809 -16.28 -7.18 8.30
C MET A 809 -17.41 -7.77 7.44
N ILE A 810 -17.71 -9.05 7.61
CA ILE A 810 -18.80 -9.72 6.86
C ILE A 810 -20.15 -9.08 7.18
N MET A 811 -20.44 -8.77 8.45
CA MET A 811 -21.67 -8.06 8.85
C MET A 811 -21.75 -6.66 8.23
N GLU A 812 -20.62 -5.93 8.17
CA GLU A 812 -20.52 -4.64 7.50
C GLU A 812 -20.81 -4.75 6.01
N MET A 813 -20.24 -5.77 5.32
CA MET A 813 -20.48 -6.03 3.90
C MET A 813 -21.96 -6.40 3.61
N ILE A 814 -22.57 -7.22 4.45
CA ILE A 814 -24.01 -7.56 4.35
C ILE A 814 -24.85 -6.29 4.47
N GLY A 815 -24.58 -5.45 5.48
CA GLY A 815 -25.35 -4.24 5.74
C GLY A 815 -25.21 -3.16 4.67
N HIS A 816 -24.04 -3.02 4.08
CA HIS A 816 -23.74 -1.92 3.13
C HIS A 816 -23.85 -2.32 1.67
N HIS A 817 -23.40 -3.52 1.32
CA HIS A 817 -23.34 -3.97 -0.08
C HIS A 817 -24.26 -5.12 -0.42
N SER A 818 -24.99 -5.68 0.57
CA SER A 818 -25.80 -6.88 0.41
C SER A 818 -25.01 -8.06 -0.20
N MET A 819 -23.77 -8.20 0.22
CA MET A 819 -22.82 -9.21 -0.23
C MET A 819 -22.18 -9.91 0.97
N VAL A 820 -21.81 -11.19 0.79
CA VAL A 820 -20.98 -11.96 1.72
C VAL A 820 -19.70 -12.34 1.02
N ASP A 821 -18.55 -11.94 1.56
CA ASP A 821 -17.23 -12.31 1.04
C ASP A 821 -16.30 -12.69 2.18
N VAL A 822 -16.33 -13.97 2.56
CA VAL A 822 -15.49 -14.49 3.65
C VAL A 822 -14.03 -14.55 3.25
N PHE A 823 -13.76 -14.92 1.99
CA PHE A 823 -12.39 -14.97 1.47
C PHE A 823 -11.71 -13.59 1.54
N TYR A 824 -12.37 -12.57 1.01
CA TYR A 824 -11.87 -11.20 1.04
C TYR A 824 -11.63 -10.71 2.48
N ALA A 825 -12.58 -10.93 3.39
CA ALA A 825 -12.46 -10.51 4.78
C ALA A 825 -11.22 -11.13 5.44
N VAL A 826 -11.05 -12.46 5.31
CA VAL A 826 -9.91 -13.17 5.93
C VAL A 826 -8.60 -12.81 5.22
N LYS A 827 -8.59 -12.70 3.89
CA LYS A 827 -7.40 -12.32 3.12
C LYS A 827 -6.91 -10.93 3.52
N THR A 828 -7.81 -9.96 3.66
CA THR A 828 -7.49 -8.58 4.10
C THR A 828 -6.85 -8.57 5.48
N LEU A 829 -7.40 -9.32 6.44
CA LEU A 829 -6.81 -9.43 7.78
C LEU A 829 -5.44 -10.11 7.75
N ARG A 830 -5.28 -11.16 6.94
CA ARG A 830 -4.00 -11.89 6.77
C ARG A 830 -2.92 -11.05 6.11
N ASN A 831 -3.28 -10.08 5.29
CA ASN A 831 -2.32 -9.10 4.77
C ASN A 831 -1.64 -8.27 5.87
N SER A 832 -2.33 -8.02 6.99
CA SER A 832 -1.77 -7.32 8.16
C SER A 832 -1.14 -8.27 9.18
N LYS A 833 -1.62 -9.53 9.29
CA LYS A 833 -1.08 -10.56 10.18
C LYS A 833 -1.50 -11.95 9.69
N SER A 834 -0.55 -12.76 9.28
CA SER A 834 -0.81 -14.03 8.56
C SER A 834 -1.60 -15.08 9.36
N ASN A 835 -1.59 -15.00 10.69
CA ASN A 835 -2.24 -15.96 11.60
C ASN A 835 -3.73 -15.67 11.88
N MET A 836 -4.39 -14.82 11.09
CA MET A 836 -5.81 -14.55 11.29
C MET A 836 -6.65 -15.67 10.66
N VAL A 837 -7.59 -16.24 11.43
CA VAL A 837 -8.44 -17.39 11.00
C VAL A 837 -7.55 -18.58 10.57
N GLU A 838 -6.92 -19.23 11.52
CA GLU A 838 -5.85 -20.22 11.29
C GLU A 838 -6.33 -21.56 10.76
N THR A 839 -7.53 -22.00 11.15
CA THR A 839 -8.02 -23.36 10.87
C THR A 839 -9.22 -23.35 9.92
N MET A 840 -9.39 -24.50 9.22
CA MET A 840 -10.55 -24.74 8.37
C MET A 840 -11.87 -24.63 9.12
N GLU A 841 -11.91 -25.04 10.39
CA GLU A 841 -13.10 -24.94 11.23
C GLU A 841 -13.44 -23.48 11.53
N GLN A 842 -12.44 -22.63 11.79
CA GLN A 842 -12.63 -21.19 11.97
C GLN A 842 -13.14 -20.53 10.70
N TYR A 843 -12.55 -20.90 9.56
CA TYR A 843 -12.97 -20.38 8.25
C TYR A 843 -14.42 -20.74 7.93
N ARG A 844 -14.78 -22.00 8.10
CA ARG A 844 -16.15 -22.48 7.95
C ARG A 844 -17.12 -21.78 8.90
N PHE A 845 -16.68 -21.54 10.15
CA PHE A 845 -17.52 -20.84 11.14
C PHE A 845 -17.91 -19.43 10.68
N CYS A 846 -17.04 -18.72 9.95
CA CYS A 846 -17.38 -17.39 9.39
C CYS A 846 -18.55 -17.47 8.40
N TYR A 847 -18.59 -18.50 7.55
CA TYR A 847 -19.75 -18.78 6.66
C TYR A 847 -21.00 -19.14 7.45
N ASP A 848 -20.86 -20.06 8.41
CA ASP A 848 -21.96 -20.49 9.28
C ASP A 848 -22.56 -19.30 10.06
N LEU A 849 -21.72 -18.38 10.51
CA LEU A 849 -22.17 -17.19 11.25
C LEU A 849 -22.87 -16.18 10.34
N ALA A 850 -22.38 -16.01 9.12
CA ALA A 850 -23.04 -15.16 8.12
C ALA A 850 -24.46 -15.65 7.83
N LEU A 851 -24.65 -16.98 7.68
CA LEU A 851 -25.97 -17.58 7.50
C LEU A 851 -26.87 -17.33 8.71
N GLU A 852 -26.39 -17.60 9.94
CA GLU A 852 -27.15 -17.36 11.19
C GLU A 852 -27.54 -15.88 11.34
N TYR A 853 -26.64 -14.94 10.92
CA TYR A 853 -26.95 -13.52 10.94
C TYR A 853 -28.05 -13.13 9.97
N LEU A 854 -28.04 -13.68 8.75
CA LEU A 854 -29.09 -13.46 7.74
C LEU A 854 -30.42 -14.02 8.20
N ASP A 855 -30.45 -15.24 8.76
CA ASP A 855 -31.66 -15.84 9.35
C ASP A 855 -32.25 -14.94 10.45
N CYS A 856 -31.39 -14.30 11.27
CA CYS A 856 -31.82 -13.34 12.30
C CYS A 856 -32.40 -12.05 11.72
N LEU A 857 -31.97 -11.62 10.54
CA LEU A 857 -32.50 -10.41 9.86
C LEU A 857 -33.88 -10.68 9.23
N GLU A 858 -34.09 -11.87 8.66
CA GLU A 858 -35.36 -12.24 8.03
C GLU A 858 -36.50 -12.44 9.05
N VAL A 859 -36.18 -12.78 10.31
CA VAL A 859 -37.14 -12.96 11.39
C VAL A 859 -37.62 -11.64 12.02
N ARG A 860 -36.90 -10.54 11.76
CA ARG A 860 -37.26 -9.19 12.24
C ARG A 860 -38.08 -8.43 11.22
#